data_4b5ea6c9460370d7bfe7854da35077d4
#
_entry.id   4b5ea6c9460370d7bfe7854da35077d4
#
_cell.length_a   1.000
_cell.length_b   1.000
_cell.length_c   1.000
_cell.angle_alpha   90.00
_cell.angle_beta   90.00
_cell.angle_gamma   90.00
#
_symmetry.space_group_name_H-M   'P 1'
#
loop_
_entity.id
_entity.type
_entity.pdbx_description
1 polymer ?
#
loop_
_entity_poly.entity_id
_entity_poly.type
_entity_poly.pdbx_seq_one_letter_code
_entity_poly.pdbx_strand_id
1 'polypeptide(L)'
;MRARLAAGFFFAGLLAASGQPVSGEPEVRRALPVNTPAPTEKPGWMEGVAPSTTPVPVARAVAVGTPATAPRPTVSPTPSEPPFRPTGRVEVAPPPQPDENGTIRIAPSSAQTADHSREQLDLANSLYSRKMYDLAVPEYEKFLISSGAGGGRDAALFRLAECHRMLGNTPAARAGYEKLAMEFQKGEFAGAGAYRLGEFLFGEKNYEAANGQFQTAARESKDGEVRLTALYFSARSLDYLKRDKEARDAYKAVLAVEGKNPYREHALMAAADIDARSGEKEPALAAYEELGKSGKTAVAAEAAVKGAALASDLGQKAKADALFEKVLGNPEGADWKPVAIIGAMRLRYQASSFKAVADMAAAADQLPAETRPEALQILAASYRQLGNNLDARRTYDRILKEFPDSAPSGDARFQRLVSLYALKDKNLAAEVDAFLEKTTNPKERTQAMLLKAETLFKQGDYAGAGKVYEGLISRELADDLRADALYKYAWCLAATGDHPAAASAYSDFLTKFPAHKLAVTALAQRALSKQESKAFDSAIEDFDAIATKYPGTKEHELALQQKALIFGQQKKYPEMSQTFEKLLAAFPKSAAAAQANFWLGWAAFEQKDFKAAIPKLEAARAQDAAQYGERASLRIILSYYYMEDRESVAREAANYKGGNLPAEITLWLASHLVDEGNYAKAEALLLPLAANPAALTPDAWINLGESEIRLGKFKEARGPVDKFLAAARDPATRARGLMASAQIHLGMKNSAEAGTVVEEVLLLQPEGRLNAEARILQGDILLAQGNADAAARAYMTVAVLLDDPAITPRALQKAADAYGRANNRFEAEKALAQLRQKYPDFQKSSKPPKTKP
;
A
#
# COMPACT_ATOMS: atom_id res chain seq x y z
N MET A 1 -63.35 13.32 -12.49
CA MET A 1 -63.23 11.84 -12.41
C MET A 1 -62.24 11.28 -13.45
N ARG A 2 -62.02 11.95 -14.58
CA ARG A 2 -61.04 11.56 -15.61
C ARG A 2 -59.55 11.78 -15.18
N ALA A 3 -59.25 12.72 -14.32
CA ALA A 3 -57.89 13.01 -13.88
C ALA A 3 -57.28 12.01 -12.85
N ARG A 4 -58.10 11.16 -12.23
CA ARG A 4 -57.61 10.17 -11.24
C ARG A 4 -57.14 8.85 -11.87
N LEU A 5 -57.56 8.54 -13.10
CA LEU A 5 -57.14 7.33 -13.82
C LEU A 5 -55.81 7.52 -14.57
N ALA A 6 -55.48 8.73 -14.98
CA ALA A 6 -54.24 9.04 -15.69
C ALA A 6 -52.96 8.88 -14.79
N ALA A 7 -53.05 9.22 -13.50
CA ALA A 7 -51.90 9.16 -12.59
C ALA A 7 -51.50 7.70 -12.24
N GLY A 8 -52.45 6.76 -12.22
CA GLY A 8 -52.13 5.34 -11.90
C GLY A 8 -51.58 4.54 -13.08
N PHE A 9 -51.96 4.90 -14.30
CA PHE A 9 -51.48 4.21 -15.50
C PHE A 9 -50.09 4.70 -15.97
N PHE A 10 -49.71 5.91 -15.64
CA PHE A 10 -48.41 6.45 -16.01
C PHE A 10 -47.24 5.75 -15.30
N PHE A 11 -47.47 5.16 -14.12
CA PHE A 11 -46.45 4.41 -13.42
C PHE A 11 -46.14 3.05 -14.06
N ALA A 12 -47.12 2.45 -14.73
CA ALA A 12 -46.95 1.16 -15.42
C ALA A 12 -46.55 1.30 -16.91
N GLY A 13 -46.96 2.36 -17.57
CA GLY A 13 -46.67 2.59 -18.98
C GLY A 13 -45.25 3.08 -19.30
N LEU A 14 -44.61 3.80 -18.40
CA LEU A 14 -43.20 4.21 -18.55
C LEU A 14 -42.19 3.07 -18.29
N LEU A 15 -42.65 1.99 -17.65
CA LEU A 15 -41.84 0.78 -17.42
C LEU A 15 -41.91 -0.20 -18.60
N ALA A 16 -42.88 -0.07 -19.52
CA ALA A 16 -43.12 -1.04 -20.60
C ALA A 16 -42.63 -0.63 -21.99
N ALA A 17 -42.21 0.63 -22.18
CA ALA A 17 -41.89 1.19 -23.51
C ALA A 17 -40.41 1.13 -23.92
N SER A 18 -39.50 0.73 -23.06
CA SER A 18 -38.12 0.50 -23.43
C SER A 18 -37.74 -0.93 -23.02
N GLY A 19 -37.50 -1.82 -23.98
CA GLY A 19 -37.12 -3.22 -23.76
C GLY A 19 -35.72 -3.42 -23.11
N GLN A 20 -35.33 -2.50 -22.26
CA GLN A 20 -34.27 -2.66 -21.26
C GLN A 20 -34.92 -2.54 -19.88
N PRO A 21 -34.48 -3.32 -18.89
CA PRO A 21 -34.94 -3.07 -17.54
C PRO A 21 -34.57 -1.64 -17.21
N VAL A 22 -35.60 -0.81 -17.04
CA VAL A 22 -35.41 0.55 -16.52
C VAL A 22 -34.82 0.34 -15.13
N SER A 23 -33.52 0.42 -15.04
CA SER A 23 -32.77 0.66 -13.82
C SER A 23 -33.14 2.07 -13.31
N GLY A 24 -34.37 2.22 -12.91
CA GLY A 24 -35.01 3.52 -12.65
C GLY A 24 -35.54 3.65 -11.24
N GLU A 25 -35.50 2.60 -10.47
CA GLU A 25 -35.34 2.79 -9.03
C GLU A 25 -34.01 3.50 -8.83
N PRO A 26 -33.91 4.54 -7.97
CA PRO A 26 -32.61 5.00 -7.54
C PRO A 26 -31.92 3.68 -7.18
N GLU A 27 -30.84 3.35 -7.89
CA GLU A 27 -30.02 2.25 -7.48
C GLU A 27 -29.68 2.53 -6.02
N VAL A 28 -30.47 2.00 -5.12
CA VAL A 28 -30.02 1.58 -3.82
C VAL A 28 -29.09 0.47 -4.18
N ARG A 29 -27.95 0.86 -4.80
CA ARG A 29 -26.83 -0.05 -5.00
C ARG A 29 -26.63 -0.61 -3.63
N ARG A 30 -26.66 -1.93 -3.53
CA ARG A 30 -26.29 -2.72 -2.38
C ARG A 30 -25.46 -1.85 -1.48
N ALA A 31 -25.74 -1.76 -0.19
CA ALA A 31 -24.99 -0.99 0.76
C ALA A 31 -23.53 -1.45 0.72
N LEU A 32 -22.87 -1.14 -0.39
CA LEU A 32 -21.43 -1.26 -0.47
C LEU A 32 -20.93 -0.35 0.64
N PRO A 33 -20.09 -0.86 1.52
CA PRO A 33 -19.55 -0.05 2.59
C PRO A 33 -19.12 1.27 1.97
N VAL A 34 -19.61 2.36 2.53
CA VAL A 34 -19.11 3.70 2.21
C VAL A 34 -17.62 3.57 2.14
N ASN A 35 -16.96 4.19 1.15
CA ASN A 35 -15.52 4.27 1.04
C ASN A 35 -14.92 4.54 2.41
N THR A 36 -14.82 3.49 3.20
CA THR A 36 -13.94 3.49 4.36
C THR A 36 -12.58 3.75 3.80
N PRO A 37 -11.77 4.61 4.42
CA PRO A 37 -10.37 4.70 4.05
C PRO A 37 -9.88 3.25 3.95
N ALA A 38 -9.31 2.90 2.79
CA ALA A 38 -8.76 1.57 2.57
C ALA A 38 -7.97 1.22 3.83
N PRO A 39 -8.16 0.02 4.41
CA PRO A 39 -7.39 -0.37 5.58
C PRO A 39 -5.96 0.04 5.30
N THR A 40 -5.40 0.87 6.18
CA THR A 40 -4.05 1.44 6.02
C THR A 40 -3.14 0.36 5.49
N GLU A 41 -2.28 0.64 4.49
CA GLU A 41 -1.43 -0.36 3.82
C GLU A 41 -0.62 -1.23 4.80
N LYS A 42 -0.44 -0.74 6.04
CA LYS A 42 0.06 -1.50 7.18
C LYS A 42 -0.99 -1.47 8.29
N PRO A 43 -1.61 -2.60 8.64
CA PRO A 43 -2.39 -2.71 9.85
C PRO A 43 -1.52 -2.30 11.05
N GLY A 44 -2.03 -1.46 11.96
CA GLY A 44 -1.26 -0.90 13.08
C GLY A 44 -0.58 -1.97 13.95
N TRP A 45 -1.10 -3.20 14.01
CA TRP A 45 -0.48 -4.33 14.70
C TRP A 45 0.79 -4.86 14.01
N MET A 46 1.04 -4.55 12.72
CA MET A 46 2.27 -4.90 12.01
C MET A 46 3.44 -3.94 12.35
N GLU A 47 3.19 -2.76 12.87
CA GLU A 47 4.24 -1.84 13.30
C GLU A 47 5.03 -2.37 14.52
N GLY A 48 4.42 -3.24 15.32
CA GLY A 48 5.06 -3.92 16.46
C GLY A 48 5.67 -5.29 16.14
N VAL A 49 5.53 -5.81 14.92
CA VAL A 49 6.15 -7.05 14.47
C VAL A 49 7.57 -6.73 13.95
N ALA A 50 8.39 -6.18 14.83
CA ALA A 50 9.83 -6.31 14.66
C ALA A 50 10.18 -7.81 14.69
N PRO A 51 11.14 -8.29 13.88
CA PRO A 51 11.73 -9.59 14.14
C PRO A 51 12.13 -9.62 15.60
N SER A 52 11.78 -10.67 16.33
CA SER A 52 12.19 -10.83 17.71
C SER A 52 13.70 -11.07 17.71
N THR A 53 14.44 -10.05 17.46
CA THR A 53 15.78 -9.93 17.96
C THR A 53 15.59 -9.60 19.43
N THR A 54 15.42 -10.62 20.28
CA THR A 54 15.90 -10.47 21.63
C THR A 54 17.30 -9.93 21.45
N PRO A 55 17.62 -8.75 21.96
CA PRO A 55 19.00 -8.30 21.95
C PRO A 55 19.76 -9.34 22.77
N VAL A 56 20.36 -10.31 22.11
CA VAL A 56 21.45 -11.06 22.71
C VAL A 56 22.53 -10.00 22.85
N PRO A 57 22.90 -9.60 24.09
CA PRO A 57 23.94 -8.59 24.25
C PRO A 57 25.15 -9.10 23.48
N VAL A 58 25.74 -8.25 22.65
CA VAL A 58 26.97 -8.56 21.92
C VAL A 58 28.05 -9.05 22.90
N ALA A 59 28.01 -8.57 24.14
CA ALA A 59 28.88 -8.99 25.26
C ALA A 59 28.75 -10.48 25.64
N ARG A 60 27.58 -11.11 25.47
CA ARG A 60 27.45 -12.53 25.82
C ARG A 60 28.05 -13.49 24.78
N ALA A 61 28.26 -13.04 23.55
CA ALA A 61 28.92 -13.87 22.53
C ALA A 61 30.46 -13.89 22.67
N VAL A 62 31.02 -12.98 23.45
CA VAL A 62 32.48 -12.85 23.72
C VAL A 62 32.80 -12.92 25.23
N ALA A 63 31.81 -13.30 26.05
CA ALA A 63 32.10 -13.52 27.46
C ALA A 63 33.11 -14.67 27.62
N VAL A 64 34.33 -14.32 27.95
CA VAL A 64 35.35 -15.21 28.41
C VAL A 64 34.92 -15.73 29.78
N GLY A 65 34.43 -16.93 29.84
CA GLY A 65 34.08 -17.55 31.11
C GLY A 65 32.93 -18.51 31.00
N THR A 66 33.22 -19.78 30.93
CA THR A 66 32.42 -20.99 31.15
C THR A 66 31.04 -21.04 30.46
N PRO A 67 30.89 -21.87 29.43
CA PRO A 67 29.62 -22.15 28.83
C PRO A 67 28.87 -23.18 29.66
N ALA A 68 27.71 -22.81 30.21
CA ALA A 68 26.69 -23.79 30.40
C ALA A 68 26.02 -23.96 29.03
N THR A 69 26.25 -25.09 28.38
CA THR A 69 25.47 -25.72 27.31
C THR A 69 25.14 -24.86 26.08
N ALA A 70 26.19 -24.54 25.31
CA ALA A 70 26.08 -24.46 23.85
C ALA A 70 27.13 -25.45 23.29
N PRO A 71 26.84 -26.13 22.15
CA PRO A 71 27.88 -26.95 21.54
C PRO A 71 29.07 -26.06 21.27
N ARG A 72 30.23 -26.45 21.78
CA ARG A 72 31.53 -25.87 21.48
C ARG A 72 31.58 -25.70 19.94
N PRO A 73 31.96 -24.53 19.42
CA PRO A 73 32.64 -24.54 18.15
C PRO A 73 33.84 -25.45 18.34
N THR A 74 33.93 -26.50 17.54
CA THR A 74 35.09 -27.36 17.51
C THR A 74 36.29 -26.46 17.30
N VAL A 75 37.07 -26.34 18.34
CA VAL A 75 38.46 -25.91 18.37
C VAL A 75 38.78 -24.78 17.37
N SER A 76 38.59 -23.53 17.78
CA SER A 76 39.49 -22.52 17.29
C SER A 76 40.90 -23.00 17.63
N PRO A 77 41.82 -23.14 16.65
CA PRO A 77 43.21 -23.30 17.00
C PRO A 77 43.52 -22.15 17.95
N THR A 78 44.02 -22.49 19.12
CA THR A 78 44.64 -21.52 19.99
C THR A 78 45.53 -20.66 19.12
N PRO A 79 45.45 -19.31 19.15
CA PRO A 79 46.37 -18.48 18.41
C PRO A 79 47.73 -19.07 18.68
N SER A 80 48.50 -19.34 17.64
CA SER A 80 49.78 -19.99 17.78
C SER A 80 50.58 -19.16 18.78
N GLU A 81 50.55 -19.58 20.05
CA GLU A 81 51.41 -19.02 21.05
C GLU A 81 52.80 -19.02 20.45
N PRO A 82 53.57 -17.94 20.59
CA PRO A 82 54.93 -17.99 20.13
C PRO A 82 55.53 -19.27 20.75
N PRO A 83 56.12 -20.15 19.95
CA PRO A 83 56.61 -21.41 20.45
C PRO A 83 57.50 -21.08 21.61
N PHE A 84 57.38 -21.88 22.67
CA PHE A 84 58.31 -21.87 23.78
C PHE A 84 59.69 -22.02 23.13
N ARG A 85 60.37 -20.89 22.85
CA ARG A 85 61.65 -20.94 22.19
C ARG A 85 62.67 -21.21 23.33
N PRO A 86 63.37 -22.29 23.25
CA PRO A 86 64.57 -22.39 24.05
C PRO A 86 65.51 -21.23 23.63
N THR A 87 65.48 -20.19 24.41
CA THR A 87 66.31 -19.03 24.17
C THR A 87 67.71 -19.32 24.63
N GLY A 88 68.58 -18.96 23.78
CA GLY A 88 69.86 -18.69 24.20
C GLY A 88 70.82 -19.88 24.27
N ARG A 89 71.58 -19.99 23.26
CA ARG A 89 72.99 -20.31 23.49
C ARG A 89 73.52 -19.46 24.66
N VAL A 90 73.54 -19.98 25.83
CA VAL A 90 74.48 -19.45 26.79
C VAL A 90 75.87 -19.60 26.13
N GLU A 91 76.41 -18.54 25.63
CA GLU A 91 77.80 -18.51 25.13
C GLU A 91 78.70 -18.86 26.28
N VAL A 92 79.02 -20.08 26.32
CA VAL A 92 80.18 -20.53 27.18
C VAL A 92 81.39 -20.31 26.33
N ALA A 93 82.41 -19.68 26.98
CA ALA A 93 83.66 -19.43 26.32
C ALA A 93 84.22 -20.76 25.74
N PRO A 94 84.65 -20.71 24.48
CA PRO A 94 85.15 -21.92 23.82
C PRO A 94 86.23 -22.65 24.75
N PRO A 95 86.20 -23.98 24.80
CA PRO A 95 87.25 -24.73 25.47
C PRO A 95 88.56 -24.43 24.78
N PRO A 96 89.65 -24.45 25.57
CA PRO A 96 91.04 -24.26 25.05
C PRO A 96 91.27 -25.31 23.93
N GLN A 97 91.80 -24.85 22.80
CA GLN A 97 92.14 -25.68 21.67
C GLN A 97 93.40 -26.52 22.03
N PRO A 98 93.44 -27.77 21.60
CA PRO A 98 94.66 -28.56 21.66
C PRO A 98 95.71 -27.91 20.76
N ASP A 99 97.03 -28.04 21.20
CA ASP A 99 98.10 -27.58 20.37
C ASP A 99 98.27 -28.43 19.10
N GLU A 100 99.04 -27.95 18.13
CA GLU A 100 99.15 -28.50 16.79
C GLU A 100 99.59 -29.96 16.72
N ASN A 101 99.92 -30.65 17.91
CA ASN A 101 100.41 -32.01 17.96
C ASN A 101 99.51 -32.98 18.75
N GLY A 102 98.31 -32.57 19.16
CA GLY A 102 97.31 -33.48 19.78
C GLY A 102 97.71 -34.19 21.07
N THR A 103 98.70 -33.69 21.80
CA THR A 103 99.21 -34.34 22.97
C THR A 103 98.91 -33.58 24.26
N ILE A 104 98.23 -34.22 25.21
CA ILE A 104 97.94 -33.71 26.54
C ILE A 104 99.21 -34.04 27.47
N ARG A 105 99.95 -33.03 27.95
CA ARG A 105 101.03 -33.20 28.92
C ARG A 105 100.51 -33.25 30.35
N ILE A 106 100.83 -34.35 31.06
CA ILE A 106 100.49 -34.55 32.47
C ILE A 106 101.73 -34.21 33.30
N ALA A 107 101.69 -33.30 34.24
CA ALA A 107 102.71 -32.96 35.19
C ALA A 107 102.33 -33.35 36.64
N PRO A 108 103.23 -33.87 37.51
CA PRO A 108 102.78 -34.56 38.71
C PRO A 108 102.76 -33.66 39.99
N SER A 109 101.79 -33.91 40.82
CA SER A 109 101.59 -33.92 42.27
C SER A 109 101.68 -32.60 43.08
N SER A 110 100.70 -32.41 43.87
CA SER A 110 100.22 -31.66 45.05
C SER A 110 99.21 -30.57 44.74
N ALA A 111 99.04 -30.26 43.53
CA ALA A 111 97.80 -29.65 42.93
C ALA A 111 96.95 -30.71 42.33
N GLN A 112 97.17 -32.02 42.48
CA GLN A 112 96.60 -33.12 41.63
C GLN A 112 95.09 -33.33 41.77
N THR A 113 94.47 -33.00 42.89
CA THR A 113 93.02 -33.17 42.98
C THR A 113 92.19 -32.02 42.37
N ALA A 114 92.73 -30.79 42.43
CA ALA A 114 92.08 -29.64 41.79
C ALA A 114 92.38 -29.63 40.34
N ASP A 115 93.51 -30.13 39.84
CA ASP A 115 93.88 -30.20 38.44
C ASP A 115 93.06 -31.32 37.74
N HIS A 116 92.87 -32.46 38.35
CA HIS A 116 92.10 -33.61 37.80
C HIS A 116 90.58 -33.27 37.73
N SER A 117 90.01 -32.55 38.65
CA SER A 117 88.63 -32.08 38.61
C SER A 117 88.49 -31.08 37.50
N ARG A 118 89.45 -30.24 37.17
CA ARG A 118 89.43 -29.29 36.09
C ARG A 118 89.50 -29.96 34.71
N GLU A 119 90.36 -30.96 34.55
CA GLU A 119 90.50 -31.78 33.37
C GLU A 119 89.16 -32.53 33.06
N GLN A 120 88.54 -33.08 34.10
CA GLN A 120 87.17 -33.70 33.95
C GLN A 120 86.12 -32.73 33.47
N LEU A 121 86.06 -31.49 34.04
CA LEU A 121 85.21 -30.48 33.66
C LEU A 121 85.39 -30.08 32.16
N ASP A 122 86.63 -29.90 31.76
CA ASP A 122 87.02 -29.53 30.41
C ASP A 122 86.68 -30.65 29.40
N LEU A 123 86.88 -31.93 29.77
CA LEU A 123 86.41 -33.07 28.97
C LEU A 123 84.93 -33.09 28.84
N ALA A 124 84.21 -32.93 29.95
CA ALA A 124 82.76 -32.90 29.94
C ALA A 124 82.22 -31.77 29.11
N ASN A 125 82.75 -30.56 29.16
CA ASN A 125 82.50 -29.41 28.37
C ASN A 125 82.77 -29.62 26.88
N SER A 126 83.83 -30.28 26.53
CA SER A 126 84.19 -30.66 25.16
C SER A 126 83.19 -31.65 24.59
N LEU A 127 82.71 -32.64 25.32
CA LEU A 127 81.71 -33.60 24.91
C LEU A 127 80.35 -32.89 24.75
N TYR A 128 79.98 -32.04 25.68
CA TYR A 128 78.78 -31.22 25.61
C TYR A 128 78.75 -30.36 24.35
N SER A 129 79.79 -29.64 24.04
CA SER A 129 79.92 -28.78 22.87
C SER A 129 79.78 -29.52 21.55
N ARG A 130 80.28 -30.79 21.54
CA ARG A 130 80.15 -31.76 20.42
C ARG A 130 78.78 -32.44 20.37
N LYS A 131 77.82 -32.09 21.26
CA LYS A 131 76.48 -32.73 21.44
C LYS A 131 76.53 -34.22 21.78
N MET A 132 77.67 -34.71 22.36
CA MET A 132 77.79 -36.08 22.80
C MET A 132 77.30 -36.19 24.27
N TYR A 133 75.98 -35.94 24.46
CA TYR A 133 75.34 -35.75 25.75
C TYR A 133 75.43 -37.00 26.63
N ASP A 134 75.27 -38.20 26.04
CA ASP A 134 75.38 -39.51 26.70
C ASP A 134 76.77 -39.74 27.35
N LEU A 135 77.83 -39.27 26.66
CA LEU A 135 79.21 -39.36 27.19
C LEU A 135 79.53 -38.19 28.13
N ALA A 136 78.90 -37.06 27.98
CA ALA A 136 79.11 -35.88 28.84
C ALA A 136 78.53 -36.11 30.25
N VAL A 137 77.43 -36.79 30.39
CA VAL A 137 76.74 -37.04 31.67
C VAL A 137 77.71 -37.66 32.72
N PRO A 138 78.32 -38.84 32.47
CA PRO A 138 79.17 -39.43 33.50
C PRO A 138 80.37 -38.59 33.83
N GLU A 139 80.94 -37.79 32.97
CA GLU A 139 82.05 -36.90 33.23
C GLU A 139 81.60 -35.70 34.05
N TYR A 140 80.46 -35.12 33.83
CA TYR A 140 79.94 -34.10 34.76
C TYR A 140 79.60 -34.67 36.13
N GLU A 141 79.05 -35.87 36.23
CA GLU A 141 78.73 -36.52 37.50
C GLU A 141 80.09 -36.76 38.33
N LYS A 142 81.13 -37.30 37.68
CA LYS A 142 82.43 -37.48 38.27
C LYS A 142 82.98 -36.14 38.79
N PHE A 143 82.93 -35.10 37.98
CA PHE A 143 83.38 -33.77 38.40
C PHE A 143 82.62 -33.26 39.63
N LEU A 144 81.35 -33.42 39.68
CA LEU A 144 80.48 -32.95 40.80
C LEU A 144 80.71 -33.73 42.07
N ILE A 145 81.13 -34.96 41.96
CA ILE A 145 81.50 -35.78 43.10
C ILE A 145 82.94 -35.37 43.63
N SER A 146 83.93 -35.14 42.76
CA SER A 146 85.33 -34.91 43.08
C SER A 146 85.66 -33.46 43.40
N SER A 147 84.91 -32.50 42.91
CA SER A 147 85.27 -31.07 42.95
C SER A 147 84.94 -30.36 44.24
N GLY A 148 84.45 -30.99 45.27
CA GLY A 148 84.18 -30.33 46.58
C GLY A 148 83.37 -29.01 46.35
N ALA A 149 83.85 -27.94 47.08
CA ALA A 149 83.26 -26.60 46.92
C ALA A 149 83.94 -25.74 45.85
N GLY A 150 84.65 -26.38 44.89
CA GLY A 150 85.42 -25.67 43.85
C GLY A 150 84.58 -24.93 42.80
N GLY A 151 85.26 -23.93 42.13
CA GLY A 151 84.61 -23.13 41.08
C GLY A 151 84.12 -23.99 39.86
N GLY A 152 83.04 -23.56 39.23
CA GLY A 152 82.48 -24.21 38.04
C GLY A 152 81.43 -25.32 38.31
N ARG A 153 81.03 -25.50 39.54
CA ARG A 153 79.98 -26.46 39.92
C ARG A 153 78.60 -26.06 39.41
N ASP A 154 78.32 -24.79 39.43
CA ASP A 154 77.11 -24.22 38.92
C ASP A 154 76.97 -24.49 37.41
N ALA A 155 78.06 -24.24 36.65
CA ALA A 155 78.11 -24.54 35.21
C ALA A 155 77.96 -26.04 34.94
N ALA A 156 78.64 -26.90 35.75
CA ALA A 156 78.53 -28.33 35.58
C ALA A 156 77.16 -28.88 35.90
N LEU A 157 76.53 -28.43 36.97
CA LEU A 157 75.12 -28.77 37.28
C LEU A 157 74.15 -28.35 36.19
N PHE A 158 74.24 -27.15 35.67
CA PHE A 158 73.43 -26.63 34.64
C PHE A 158 73.59 -27.50 33.36
N ARG A 159 74.82 -27.74 32.89
CA ARG A 159 75.08 -28.50 31.67
C ARG A 159 74.70 -29.98 31.82
N LEU A 160 74.91 -30.56 33.01
CA LEU A 160 74.41 -31.94 33.30
C LEU A 160 72.92 -32.00 33.15
N ALA A 161 72.24 -31.08 33.75
CA ALA A 161 70.76 -30.95 33.59
C ALA A 161 70.30 -30.75 32.10
N GLU A 162 71.04 -29.92 31.34
CA GLU A 162 70.83 -29.77 29.91
C GLU A 162 71.14 -31.07 29.12
N CYS A 163 72.20 -31.84 29.47
CA CYS A 163 72.42 -33.14 28.86
C CYS A 163 71.23 -34.09 29.07
N HIS A 164 70.77 -34.22 30.30
CA HIS A 164 69.54 -35.03 30.58
C HIS A 164 68.32 -34.56 29.83
N ARG A 165 68.15 -33.26 29.72
CA ARG A 165 67.03 -32.66 28.91
C ARG A 165 67.14 -33.03 27.43
N MET A 166 68.35 -32.96 26.84
CA MET A 166 68.61 -33.29 25.44
C MET A 166 68.52 -34.80 25.18
N LEU A 167 68.73 -35.61 26.17
CA LEU A 167 68.55 -37.08 26.12
C LEU A 167 67.09 -37.50 26.41
N GLY A 168 66.15 -36.53 26.68
CA GLY A 168 64.80 -36.85 27.04
C GLY A 168 64.59 -37.41 28.46
N ASN A 169 65.61 -37.38 29.28
CA ASN A 169 65.53 -37.83 30.70
C ASN A 169 64.98 -36.65 31.55
N THR A 170 63.70 -36.40 31.41
CA THR A 170 62.99 -35.28 32.09
C THR A 170 63.13 -35.30 33.62
N PRO A 171 62.98 -36.42 34.32
CA PRO A 171 63.15 -36.43 35.79
C PRO A 171 64.54 -36.03 36.26
N ALA A 172 65.60 -36.53 35.63
CA ALA A 172 66.97 -36.20 35.95
C ALA A 172 67.31 -34.75 35.59
N ALA A 173 66.86 -34.25 34.46
CA ALA A 173 66.97 -32.85 34.06
C ALA A 173 66.36 -31.93 35.10
N ARG A 174 65.13 -32.20 35.53
CA ARG A 174 64.42 -31.45 36.56
C ARG A 174 65.17 -31.43 37.87
N ALA A 175 65.56 -32.62 38.39
CA ALA A 175 66.30 -32.72 39.60
C ALA A 175 67.62 -31.96 39.55
N GLY A 176 68.28 -31.93 38.39
CA GLY A 176 69.53 -31.16 38.19
C GLY A 176 69.27 -29.63 38.26
N TYR A 177 68.21 -29.13 37.69
CA TYR A 177 67.87 -27.73 37.81
C TYR A 177 67.33 -27.35 39.20
N GLU A 178 66.61 -28.23 39.90
CA GLU A 178 66.21 -28.01 41.31
C GLU A 178 67.45 -27.93 42.22
N LYS A 179 68.40 -28.79 42.02
CA LYS A 179 69.69 -28.78 42.78
C LYS A 179 70.46 -27.53 42.46
N LEU A 180 70.58 -27.10 41.22
CA LEU A 180 71.17 -25.79 40.82
C LEU A 180 70.48 -24.64 41.52
N ALA A 181 69.18 -24.57 41.53
CA ALA A 181 68.39 -23.50 42.16
C ALA A 181 68.56 -23.46 43.68
N MET A 182 68.80 -24.62 44.36
CA MET A 182 69.03 -24.73 45.78
C MET A 182 70.41 -24.32 46.14
N GLU A 183 71.45 -24.80 45.42
CA GLU A 183 72.89 -24.62 45.77
C GLU A 183 73.42 -23.28 45.24
N PHE A 184 72.92 -22.74 44.10
CA PHE A 184 73.52 -21.62 43.42
C PHE A 184 72.47 -20.53 43.03
N GLN A 185 71.85 -19.96 44.06
CA GLN A 185 70.76 -18.92 43.84
C GLN A 185 71.21 -17.65 43.12
N LYS A 186 72.57 -17.33 43.17
CA LYS A 186 73.17 -16.16 42.52
C LYS A 186 74.36 -16.53 41.62
N GLY A 187 74.49 -17.75 41.22
CA GLY A 187 75.49 -18.23 40.28
C GLY A 187 75.28 -17.73 38.87
N GLU A 188 76.30 -17.89 38.03
CA GLU A 188 76.23 -17.44 36.61
C GLU A 188 75.09 -18.13 35.86
N PHE A 189 74.78 -19.35 36.22
CA PHE A 189 73.73 -20.16 35.61
C PHE A 189 72.39 -20.13 36.38
N ALA A 190 72.30 -19.36 37.45
CA ALA A 190 71.14 -19.30 38.32
C ALA A 190 69.87 -18.87 37.50
N GLY A 191 70.03 -17.84 36.68
CA GLY A 191 68.91 -17.31 35.82
C GLY A 191 68.49 -18.33 34.75
N ALA A 192 69.49 -18.98 34.09
CA ALA A 192 69.17 -19.95 33.03
C ALA A 192 68.59 -21.25 33.65
N GLY A 193 69.06 -21.68 34.80
CA GLY A 193 68.57 -22.86 35.53
C GLY A 193 67.14 -22.64 36.05
N ALA A 194 66.93 -21.48 36.68
CA ALA A 194 65.55 -21.10 37.11
C ALA A 194 64.56 -20.99 35.94
N TYR A 195 64.98 -20.48 34.79
CA TYR A 195 64.18 -20.46 33.60
C TYR A 195 63.75 -21.89 33.18
N ARG A 196 64.72 -22.82 33.05
CA ARG A 196 64.42 -24.20 32.69
C ARG A 196 63.57 -24.95 33.73
N LEU A 197 63.79 -24.74 35.02
CA LEU A 197 62.90 -25.25 36.03
C LEU A 197 61.50 -24.68 35.95
N GLY A 198 61.39 -23.42 35.69
CA GLY A 198 60.13 -22.73 35.47
C GLY A 198 59.35 -23.34 34.28
N GLU A 199 60.05 -23.69 33.17
CA GLU A 199 59.45 -24.38 32.01
C GLU A 199 58.83 -25.72 32.41
N PHE A 200 59.56 -26.57 33.17
CA PHE A 200 59.02 -27.82 33.64
C PHE A 200 57.81 -27.65 34.54
N LEU A 201 57.89 -26.78 35.53
CA LEU A 201 56.79 -26.52 36.46
C LEU A 201 55.58 -25.95 35.77
N PHE A 202 55.71 -25.08 34.75
CA PHE A 202 54.64 -24.53 33.94
C PHE A 202 53.98 -25.64 33.10
N GLY A 203 54.76 -26.53 32.49
CA GLY A 203 54.25 -27.69 31.76
C GLY A 203 53.45 -28.64 32.66
N GLU A 204 53.84 -28.80 33.89
CA GLU A 204 53.12 -29.57 34.93
C GLU A 204 51.91 -28.83 35.51
N LYS A 205 51.66 -27.59 35.06
CA LYS A 205 50.60 -26.73 35.58
C LYS A 205 50.76 -26.29 37.03
N ASN A 206 51.95 -26.42 37.56
CA ASN A 206 52.31 -25.89 38.87
C ASN A 206 52.70 -24.41 38.73
N TYR A 207 51.67 -23.61 38.47
CA TYR A 207 51.90 -22.19 38.14
C TYR A 207 52.44 -21.33 39.27
N GLU A 208 52.17 -21.68 40.55
CA GLU A 208 52.72 -20.97 41.68
C GLU A 208 54.28 -21.15 41.78
N ALA A 209 54.74 -22.39 41.72
CA ALA A 209 56.17 -22.66 41.72
C ALA A 209 56.88 -22.19 40.44
N ALA A 210 56.23 -22.32 39.29
CA ALA A 210 56.73 -21.79 38.00
C ALA A 210 56.95 -20.29 38.05
N ASN A 211 55.97 -19.55 38.61
CA ASN A 211 56.09 -18.09 38.78
C ASN A 211 57.28 -17.72 39.59
N GLY A 212 57.51 -18.35 40.72
CA GLY A 212 58.69 -18.12 41.56
C GLY A 212 60.02 -18.33 40.82
N GLN A 213 60.12 -19.43 40.03
CA GLN A 213 61.30 -19.69 39.21
C GLN A 213 61.48 -18.71 38.06
N PHE A 214 60.37 -18.31 37.34
CA PHE A 214 60.49 -17.31 36.31
C PHE A 214 60.84 -15.93 36.84
N GLN A 215 60.36 -15.52 38.03
CA GLN A 215 60.81 -14.27 38.68
C GLN A 215 62.30 -14.32 39.00
N THR A 216 62.82 -15.43 39.50
CA THR A 216 64.24 -15.62 39.71
C THR A 216 65.01 -15.55 38.40
N ALA A 217 64.54 -16.21 37.33
CA ALA A 217 65.15 -16.16 36.02
C ALA A 217 65.20 -14.71 35.46
N ALA A 218 64.09 -13.95 35.61
CA ALA A 218 64.04 -12.58 35.19
C ALA A 218 64.99 -11.63 35.94
N ARG A 219 65.24 -11.91 37.19
CA ARG A 219 66.14 -11.10 38.04
C ARG A 219 67.63 -11.48 37.85
N GLU A 220 67.92 -12.78 37.74
CA GLU A 220 69.32 -13.25 37.78
C GLU A 220 69.92 -13.50 36.38
N SER A 221 69.08 -13.59 35.30
CA SER A 221 69.65 -13.84 33.96
C SER A 221 70.32 -12.59 33.38
N LYS A 222 71.52 -12.79 32.87
CA LYS A 222 72.28 -11.77 32.11
C LYS A 222 71.76 -11.69 30.62
N ASP A 223 71.14 -12.77 30.13
CA ASP A 223 70.62 -12.85 28.81
C ASP A 223 69.24 -12.08 28.72
N GLY A 224 69.19 -11.05 27.89
CA GLY A 224 67.97 -10.23 27.70
C GLY A 224 66.82 -11.02 27.17
N GLU A 225 67.00 -12.02 26.30
CA GLU A 225 66.00 -12.85 25.72
C GLU A 225 65.42 -13.83 26.77
N VAL A 226 66.29 -14.47 27.57
CA VAL A 226 65.82 -15.31 28.67
C VAL A 226 65.06 -14.51 29.71
N ARG A 227 65.54 -13.29 30.02
CA ARG A 227 64.87 -12.41 30.98
C ARG A 227 63.49 -11.98 30.48
N LEU A 228 63.36 -11.59 29.24
CA LEU A 228 62.09 -11.22 28.64
C LEU A 228 61.10 -12.38 28.61
N THR A 229 61.56 -13.55 28.20
CA THR A 229 60.77 -14.79 28.17
C THR A 229 60.26 -15.16 29.57
N ALA A 230 61.20 -15.08 30.59
CA ALA A 230 60.89 -15.37 32.00
C ALA A 230 59.80 -14.38 32.54
N LEU A 231 59.95 -13.09 32.25
CA LEU A 231 58.90 -12.09 32.60
C LEU A 231 57.52 -12.44 32.01
N TYR A 232 57.50 -12.84 30.74
CA TYR A 232 56.25 -13.21 30.07
C TYR A 232 55.61 -14.46 30.69
N PHE A 233 56.37 -15.54 30.93
CA PHE A 233 55.80 -16.73 31.52
C PHE A 233 55.49 -16.58 33.02
N SER A 234 56.19 -15.69 33.75
CA SER A 234 55.82 -15.29 35.12
C SER A 234 54.43 -14.66 35.10
N ALA A 235 54.18 -13.67 34.17
CA ALA A 235 52.90 -13.03 34.02
C ALA A 235 51.79 -14.02 33.65
N ARG A 236 52.07 -14.96 32.73
CA ARG A 236 51.14 -16.04 32.38
C ARG A 236 50.82 -16.96 33.54
N SER A 237 51.82 -17.33 34.35
CA SER A 237 51.62 -18.13 35.55
C SER A 237 50.63 -17.44 36.50
N LEU A 238 50.83 -16.18 36.78
CA LEU A 238 49.90 -15.37 37.59
C LEU A 238 48.48 -15.28 37.01
N ASP A 239 48.35 -15.18 35.69
CA ASP A 239 47.04 -15.15 35.01
C ASP A 239 46.32 -16.51 35.16
N TYR A 240 47.03 -17.62 34.97
CA TYR A 240 46.45 -18.96 35.23
C TYR A 240 46.04 -19.15 36.70
N LEU A 241 46.73 -18.52 37.64
CA LEU A 241 46.36 -18.51 39.05
C LEU A 241 45.20 -17.55 39.36
N LYS A 242 44.73 -16.79 38.37
CA LYS A 242 43.70 -15.75 38.56
C LYS A 242 44.08 -14.62 39.52
N ARG A 243 45.40 -14.37 39.66
CA ARG A 243 45.94 -13.25 40.43
C ARG A 243 45.99 -12.00 39.54
N ASP A 244 44.81 -11.49 39.18
CA ASP A 244 44.63 -10.52 38.11
C ASP A 244 45.48 -9.27 38.26
N LYS A 245 45.53 -8.68 39.47
CA LYS A 245 46.37 -7.49 39.74
C LYS A 245 47.83 -7.73 39.48
N GLU A 246 48.36 -8.84 40.03
CA GLU A 246 49.78 -9.17 39.91
C GLU A 246 50.14 -9.58 38.48
N ALA A 247 49.27 -10.32 37.82
CA ALA A 247 49.40 -10.68 36.39
C ALA A 247 49.47 -9.44 35.51
N ARG A 248 48.55 -8.47 35.76
CA ARG A 248 48.53 -7.21 35.05
C ARG A 248 49.83 -6.42 35.19
N ASP A 249 50.34 -6.31 36.43
CA ASP A 249 51.59 -5.61 36.71
C ASP A 249 52.80 -6.35 36.08
N ALA A 250 52.78 -7.66 36.07
CA ALA A 250 53.80 -8.48 35.44
C ALA A 250 53.77 -8.33 33.89
N TYR A 251 52.59 -8.30 33.26
CA TYR A 251 52.49 -8.01 31.83
C TYR A 251 52.96 -6.59 31.49
N LYS A 252 52.71 -5.59 32.35
CA LYS A 252 53.26 -4.24 32.15
C LYS A 252 54.79 -4.27 32.17
N ALA A 253 55.43 -5.08 33.03
CA ALA A 253 56.87 -5.24 33.02
C ALA A 253 57.38 -5.84 31.70
N VAL A 254 56.65 -6.79 31.10
CA VAL A 254 56.97 -7.32 29.75
C VAL A 254 56.87 -6.23 28.69
N LEU A 255 55.83 -5.39 28.77
CA LEU A 255 55.57 -4.32 27.79
C LEU A 255 56.62 -3.19 27.90
N ALA A 256 57.18 -2.96 29.07
CA ALA A 256 58.21 -1.96 29.33
C ALA A 256 59.60 -2.33 28.77
N VAL A 257 59.80 -3.57 28.33
CA VAL A 257 61.10 -3.99 27.74
C VAL A 257 61.22 -3.34 26.35
N GLU A 258 62.24 -2.51 26.21
CA GLU A 258 62.54 -1.83 24.93
C GLU A 258 63.21 -2.78 23.92
N GLY A 259 63.00 -2.51 22.61
CA GLY A 259 63.58 -3.24 21.50
C GLY A 259 62.69 -4.37 20.96
N LYS A 260 63.33 -5.42 20.42
CA LYS A 260 62.58 -6.55 19.84
C LYS A 260 61.90 -7.38 20.91
N ASN A 261 60.60 -7.31 21.01
CA ASN A 261 59.79 -8.03 21.97
C ASN A 261 58.74 -8.90 21.27
N PRO A 262 59.02 -10.22 21.07
CA PRO A 262 58.07 -11.13 20.41
C PRO A 262 56.79 -11.40 21.21
N TYR A 263 56.78 -11.09 22.50
CA TYR A 263 55.64 -11.30 23.39
C TYR A 263 54.74 -10.06 23.54
N ARG A 264 55.12 -8.91 22.92
CA ARG A 264 54.45 -7.63 23.12
C ARG A 264 52.95 -7.70 22.83
N GLU A 265 52.56 -8.28 21.69
CA GLU A 265 51.14 -8.38 21.30
C GLU A 265 50.36 -9.29 22.25
N HIS A 266 50.97 -10.46 22.62
CA HIS A 266 50.32 -11.39 23.54
C HIS A 266 50.23 -10.84 24.97
N ALA A 267 51.25 -10.11 25.43
CA ALA A 267 51.27 -9.47 26.75
C ALA A 267 50.22 -8.33 26.81
N LEU A 268 50.10 -7.52 25.76
CA LEU A 268 49.10 -6.45 25.68
C LEU A 268 47.70 -7.01 25.62
N MET A 269 47.51 -8.10 24.86
CA MET A 269 46.22 -8.82 24.77
C MET A 269 45.81 -9.36 26.14
N ALA A 270 46.72 -10.08 26.82
CA ALA A 270 46.43 -10.66 28.13
C ALA A 270 46.15 -9.58 29.19
N ALA A 271 46.91 -8.49 29.18
CA ALA A 271 46.64 -7.34 30.05
C ALA A 271 45.25 -6.72 29.79
N ALA A 272 44.87 -6.54 28.50
CA ALA A 272 43.54 -6.04 28.11
C ALA A 272 42.43 -6.99 28.54
N ASP A 273 42.62 -8.31 28.40
CA ASP A 273 41.65 -9.32 28.86
C ASP A 273 41.44 -9.26 30.38
N ILE A 274 42.55 -9.03 31.16
CA ILE A 274 42.48 -8.84 32.60
C ILE A 274 41.73 -7.55 32.93
N ASP A 275 42.01 -6.43 32.25
CA ASP A 275 41.34 -5.18 32.45
C ASP A 275 39.83 -5.30 32.19
N ALA A 276 39.48 -5.95 31.10
CA ALA A 276 38.09 -6.17 30.73
C ALA A 276 37.30 -6.98 31.78
N ARG A 277 37.92 -8.11 32.29
CA ARG A 277 37.24 -8.94 33.30
C ARG A 277 37.26 -8.32 34.71
N SER A 278 38.17 -7.40 34.97
CA SER A 278 38.23 -6.61 36.21
C SER A 278 37.28 -5.42 36.20
N GLY A 279 36.60 -5.15 35.09
CA GLY A 279 35.66 -4.03 34.94
C GLY A 279 36.27 -2.73 34.44
N GLU A 280 37.59 -2.70 34.19
CA GLU A 280 38.33 -1.55 33.64
C GLU A 280 38.14 -1.49 32.10
N LYS A 281 36.90 -1.16 31.69
CA LYS A 281 36.47 -1.29 30.28
C LYS A 281 37.18 -0.35 29.32
N GLU A 282 37.40 0.91 29.70
CA GLU A 282 38.04 1.92 28.85
C GLU A 282 39.55 1.61 28.62
N PRO A 283 40.37 1.27 29.63
CA PRO A 283 41.73 0.81 29.43
C PRO A 283 41.81 -0.44 28.54
N ALA A 284 40.94 -1.42 28.78
CA ALA A 284 40.88 -2.62 27.97
C ALA A 284 40.58 -2.30 26.49
N LEU A 285 39.58 -1.44 26.23
CA LEU A 285 39.25 -1.03 24.89
C LEU A 285 40.43 -0.32 24.20
N ALA A 286 41.10 0.60 24.89
CA ALA A 286 42.26 1.28 24.35
C ALA A 286 43.39 0.32 23.96
N ALA A 287 43.64 -0.71 24.79
CA ALA A 287 44.65 -1.74 24.50
C ALA A 287 44.25 -2.62 23.30
N TYR A 288 42.97 -3.01 23.19
CA TYR A 288 42.48 -3.74 22.01
C TYR A 288 42.55 -2.89 20.74
N GLU A 289 42.23 -1.58 20.81
CA GLU A 289 42.37 -0.65 19.69
C GLU A 289 43.81 -0.53 19.22
N GLU A 290 44.76 -0.50 20.16
CA GLU A 290 46.20 -0.44 19.87
C GLU A 290 46.71 -1.71 19.17
N LEU A 291 46.33 -2.89 19.67
CA LEU A 291 46.62 -4.16 19.01
C LEU A 291 46.00 -4.20 17.59
N GLY A 292 44.80 -3.70 17.45
CA GLY A 292 44.16 -3.60 16.15
C GLY A 292 44.82 -2.65 15.14
N LYS A 293 45.77 -1.82 15.57
CA LYS A 293 46.57 -0.97 14.66
C LYS A 293 47.69 -1.75 13.96
N SER A 294 48.22 -2.81 14.55
CA SER A 294 49.19 -3.68 13.89
C SER A 294 48.66 -4.45 12.69
N GLY A 295 47.37 -4.63 12.62
CA GLY A 295 46.53 -4.86 11.45
C GLY A 295 46.70 -6.16 10.69
N LYS A 296 47.69 -6.98 10.94
CA LYS A 296 48.01 -8.15 10.08
C LYS A 296 48.28 -9.45 10.86
N THR A 297 48.11 -9.48 12.16
CA THR A 297 48.32 -10.69 12.98
C THR A 297 47.00 -11.29 13.43
N ALA A 298 46.97 -12.58 13.74
CA ALA A 298 45.79 -13.24 14.31
C ALA A 298 45.41 -12.60 15.66
N VAL A 299 46.39 -12.18 16.45
CA VAL A 299 46.18 -11.50 17.74
C VAL A 299 45.49 -10.16 17.53
N ALA A 300 45.89 -9.40 16.51
CA ALA A 300 45.20 -8.15 16.16
C ALA A 300 43.74 -8.36 15.76
N ALA A 301 43.43 -9.44 15.05
CA ALA A 301 42.07 -9.81 14.70
C ALA A 301 41.21 -10.17 15.92
N GLU A 302 41.79 -10.97 16.83
CA GLU A 302 41.14 -11.31 18.11
C GLU A 302 40.87 -10.05 18.95
N ALA A 303 41.89 -9.19 19.10
CA ALA A 303 41.78 -7.93 19.84
C ALA A 303 40.68 -7.03 19.25
N ALA A 304 40.63 -6.94 17.92
CA ALA A 304 39.60 -6.11 17.26
C ALA A 304 38.19 -6.66 17.50
N VAL A 305 37.96 -7.98 17.51
CA VAL A 305 36.66 -8.58 17.87
C VAL A 305 36.29 -8.28 19.32
N LYS A 306 37.23 -8.52 20.26
CA LYS A 306 36.99 -8.26 21.69
C LYS A 306 36.76 -6.76 21.94
N GLY A 307 37.56 -5.91 21.30
CA GLY A 307 37.43 -4.47 21.36
C GLY A 307 36.09 -3.98 20.78
N ALA A 308 35.62 -4.58 19.67
CA ALA A 308 34.32 -4.26 19.07
C ALA A 308 33.16 -4.62 20.01
N ALA A 309 33.25 -5.78 20.67
CA ALA A 309 32.24 -6.18 21.65
C ALA A 309 32.22 -5.20 22.84
N LEU A 310 33.36 -4.86 23.36
CA LEU A 310 33.50 -3.94 24.49
C LEU A 310 33.07 -2.50 24.13
N ALA A 311 33.42 -2.02 22.94
CA ALA A 311 32.96 -0.73 22.43
C ALA A 311 31.43 -0.69 22.26
N SER A 312 30.83 -1.79 21.81
CA SER A 312 29.38 -1.93 21.73
C SER A 312 28.72 -1.84 23.10
N ASP A 313 29.30 -2.53 24.12
CA ASP A 313 28.80 -2.48 25.50
C ASP A 313 28.89 -1.07 26.12
N LEU A 314 29.91 -0.32 25.74
CA LEU A 314 30.12 1.08 26.13
C LEU A 314 29.27 2.06 25.30
N GLY A 315 28.40 1.57 24.37
CA GLY A 315 27.58 2.40 23.50
C GLY A 315 28.35 3.09 22.36
N GLN A 316 29.63 2.82 22.18
CA GLN A 316 30.49 3.41 21.16
C GLN A 316 30.37 2.69 19.81
N LYS A 317 29.12 2.72 19.24
CA LYS A 317 28.75 1.92 18.06
C LYS A 317 29.65 2.14 16.83
N ALA A 318 30.07 3.38 16.57
CA ALA A 318 30.95 3.68 15.43
C ALA A 318 32.35 3.03 15.58
N LYS A 319 32.90 3.00 16.79
CA LYS A 319 34.16 2.30 17.04
C LYS A 319 34.01 0.80 16.90
N ALA A 320 32.91 0.26 17.43
CA ALA A 320 32.62 -1.16 17.32
C ALA A 320 32.58 -1.61 15.85
N ASP A 321 31.86 -0.86 15.01
CA ASP A 321 31.75 -1.17 13.56
C ASP A 321 33.12 -1.08 12.86
N ALA A 322 33.88 -0.02 13.16
CA ALA A 322 35.24 0.14 12.60
C ALA A 322 36.21 -0.99 13.02
N LEU A 323 36.05 -1.54 14.22
CA LEU A 323 36.86 -2.65 14.68
C LEU A 323 36.44 -3.96 13.99
N PHE A 324 35.16 -4.21 13.79
CA PHE A 324 34.72 -5.37 12.99
C PHE A 324 35.23 -5.28 11.55
N GLU A 325 35.17 -4.09 10.92
CA GLU A 325 35.72 -3.90 9.57
C GLU A 325 37.21 -4.23 9.46
N LYS A 326 38.02 -3.91 10.50
CA LYS A 326 39.41 -4.28 10.52
C LYS A 326 39.61 -5.81 10.49
N VAL A 327 38.78 -6.56 11.21
CA VAL A 327 38.83 -8.03 11.20
C VAL A 327 38.47 -8.57 9.81
N LEU A 328 37.42 -8.01 9.18
CA LEU A 328 37.01 -8.44 7.85
C LEU A 328 38.07 -8.21 6.78
N GLY A 329 38.86 -7.15 6.93
CA GLY A 329 40.01 -6.82 6.07
C GLY A 329 41.34 -7.52 6.44
N ASN A 330 41.39 -8.25 7.58
CA ASN A 330 42.62 -8.90 8.02
C ASN A 330 42.76 -10.29 7.38
N PRO A 331 43.84 -10.57 6.61
CA PRO A 331 44.03 -11.88 5.99
C PRO A 331 44.36 -12.99 7.04
N GLU A 332 45.06 -12.67 8.14
CA GLU A 332 45.36 -13.60 9.23
C GLU A 332 44.21 -13.74 10.24
N GLY A 333 43.11 -13.04 10.03
CA GLY A 333 41.94 -13.06 10.91
C GLY A 333 40.88 -14.09 10.52
N ALA A 334 41.20 -15.10 9.73
CA ALA A 334 40.22 -16.04 9.17
C ALA A 334 39.29 -16.67 10.23
N ASP A 335 39.85 -17.08 11.35
CA ASP A 335 39.15 -17.72 12.48
C ASP A 335 38.16 -16.78 13.17
N TRP A 336 38.44 -15.47 13.15
CA TRP A 336 37.60 -14.44 13.78
C TRP A 336 36.57 -13.78 12.85
N LYS A 337 36.71 -13.99 11.52
CA LYS A 337 35.75 -13.45 10.51
C LYS A 337 34.30 -13.83 10.77
N PRO A 338 33.95 -15.09 11.10
CA PRO A 338 32.57 -15.44 11.39
C PRO A 338 31.96 -14.61 12.54
N VAL A 339 32.72 -14.42 13.63
CA VAL A 339 32.29 -13.63 14.77
C VAL A 339 32.13 -12.14 14.38
N ALA A 340 33.10 -11.63 13.62
CA ALA A 340 33.05 -10.24 13.14
C ALA A 340 31.89 -9.98 12.20
N ILE A 341 31.59 -10.90 11.27
CA ILE A 341 30.44 -10.77 10.34
C ILE A 341 29.14 -10.67 11.13
N ILE A 342 28.89 -11.61 12.04
CA ILE A 342 27.66 -11.62 12.84
C ILE A 342 27.60 -10.39 13.74
N GLY A 343 28.69 -10.01 14.39
CA GLY A 343 28.79 -8.84 15.25
C GLY A 343 28.48 -7.54 14.49
N ALA A 344 29.10 -7.36 13.33
CA ALA A 344 28.84 -6.22 12.46
C ALA A 344 27.39 -6.20 11.97
N MET A 345 26.83 -7.34 11.52
CA MET A 345 25.45 -7.44 11.08
C MET A 345 24.45 -7.07 12.19
N ARG A 346 24.66 -7.58 13.42
CA ARG A 346 23.84 -7.24 14.59
C ARG A 346 23.91 -5.75 14.91
N LEU A 347 25.12 -5.20 14.97
CA LEU A 347 25.34 -3.79 15.28
C LEU A 347 24.69 -2.87 14.26
N ARG A 348 24.88 -3.14 12.97
CA ARG A 348 24.29 -2.38 11.85
C ARG A 348 22.77 -2.49 11.82
N TYR A 349 22.23 -3.66 12.11
CA TYR A 349 20.79 -3.84 12.25
C TYR A 349 20.22 -3.01 13.40
N GLN A 350 20.84 -3.04 14.59
CA GLN A 350 20.44 -2.21 15.74
C GLN A 350 20.60 -0.71 15.50
N ALA A 351 21.52 -0.32 14.63
CA ALA A 351 21.71 1.05 14.18
C ALA A 351 20.78 1.46 13.03
N SER A 352 19.81 0.58 12.64
CA SER A 352 18.93 0.77 11.49
C SER A 352 19.65 0.96 10.14
N SER A 353 20.91 0.54 10.06
CA SER A 353 21.72 0.57 8.84
C SER A 353 21.46 -0.66 7.98
N PHE A 354 20.17 -0.89 7.64
CA PHE A 354 19.71 -2.13 6.98
C PHE A 354 20.36 -2.38 5.62
N LYS A 355 20.67 -1.32 4.87
CA LYS A 355 21.39 -1.45 3.61
C LYS A 355 22.80 -2.03 3.80
N ALA A 356 23.54 -1.55 4.80
CA ALA A 356 24.87 -2.06 5.11
C ALA A 356 24.84 -3.55 5.51
N VAL A 357 23.75 -4.00 6.17
CA VAL A 357 23.54 -5.44 6.43
C VAL A 357 23.25 -6.20 5.14
N ALA A 358 22.39 -5.65 4.26
CA ALA A 358 22.08 -6.29 2.98
C ALA A 358 23.32 -6.46 2.08
N ASP A 359 24.23 -5.49 2.11
CA ASP A 359 25.50 -5.55 1.36
C ASP A 359 26.44 -6.65 1.89
N MET A 360 26.20 -7.19 3.10
CA MET A 360 26.96 -8.32 3.66
C MET A 360 26.41 -9.71 3.29
N ALA A 361 25.45 -9.81 2.37
CA ALA A 361 24.82 -11.09 2.01
C ALA A 361 25.82 -12.18 1.59
N ALA A 362 26.82 -11.83 0.77
CA ALA A 362 27.86 -12.75 0.35
C ALA A 362 28.75 -13.22 1.51
N ALA A 363 29.01 -12.36 2.49
CA ALA A 363 29.76 -12.71 3.69
C ALA A 363 28.94 -13.65 4.60
N ALA A 364 27.63 -13.42 4.73
CA ALA A 364 26.73 -14.29 5.47
C ALA A 364 26.69 -15.72 4.90
N ASP A 365 26.78 -15.86 3.58
CA ASP A 365 26.79 -17.17 2.91
C ASP A 365 28.07 -17.98 3.16
N GLN A 366 29.19 -17.31 3.49
CA GLN A 366 30.46 -17.95 3.81
C GLN A 366 30.57 -18.42 5.26
N LEU A 367 29.59 -18.11 6.10
CA LEU A 367 29.59 -18.47 7.50
C LEU A 367 29.47 -20.00 7.70
N PRO A 368 30.03 -20.56 8.76
CA PRO A 368 29.81 -21.94 9.17
C PRO A 368 28.32 -22.24 9.39
N ALA A 369 27.94 -23.51 9.22
CA ALA A 369 26.53 -23.94 9.30
C ALA A 369 25.88 -23.60 10.66
N GLU A 370 26.65 -23.55 11.72
CA GLU A 370 26.18 -23.26 13.08
C GLU A 370 25.76 -21.79 13.26
N THR A 371 26.43 -20.88 12.55
CA THR A 371 26.24 -19.44 12.71
C THR A 371 25.45 -18.80 11.55
N ARG A 372 25.44 -19.47 10.40
CA ARG A 372 24.76 -18.98 9.20
C ARG A 372 23.24 -18.70 9.38
N PRO A 373 22.45 -19.53 10.09
CA PRO A 373 21.04 -19.29 10.28
C PRO A 373 20.73 -17.94 10.92
N GLU A 374 21.53 -17.54 11.91
CA GLU A 374 21.39 -16.24 12.56
C GLU A 374 21.70 -15.09 11.63
N ALA A 375 22.78 -15.17 10.87
CA ALA A 375 23.13 -14.15 9.89
C ALA A 375 22.05 -14.00 8.82
N LEU A 376 21.51 -15.10 8.31
CA LEU A 376 20.39 -15.10 7.37
C LEU A 376 19.13 -14.51 7.99
N GLN A 377 18.85 -14.74 9.27
CA GLN A 377 17.72 -14.12 9.96
C GLN A 377 17.86 -12.59 10.01
N ILE A 378 19.05 -12.08 10.40
CA ILE A 378 19.34 -10.64 10.43
C ILE A 378 19.25 -10.04 9.03
N LEU A 379 19.76 -10.74 8.02
CA LEU A 379 19.72 -10.34 6.62
C LEU A 379 18.27 -10.24 6.10
N ALA A 380 17.46 -11.28 6.33
CA ALA A 380 16.07 -11.30 5.93
C ALA A 380 15.25 -10.19 6.61
N ALA A 381 15.49 -9.97 7.91
CA ALA A 381 14.89 -8.88 8.65
C ALA A 381 15.27 -7.51 8.07
N SER A 382 16.55 -7.33 7.68
CA SER A 382 17.02 -6.11 7.04
C SER A 382 16.37 -5.87 5.66
N TYR A 383 16.24 -6.90 4.84
CA TYR A 383 15.51 -6.82 3.58
C TYR A 383 14.06 -6.38 3.78
N ARG A 384 13.39 -6.89 4.83
CA ARG A 384 12.02 -6.43 5.16
C ARG A 384 11.99 -4.94 5.50
N GLN A 385 12.91 -4.46 6.32
CA GLN A 385 12.97 -3.04 6.70
C GLN A 385 13.24 -2.13 5.48
N LEU A 386 13.97 -2.63 4.50
CA LEU A 386 14.20 -1.95 3.21
C LEU A 386 12.99 -2.04 2.26
N GLY A 387 11.93 -2.78 2.62
CA GLY A 387 10.80 -3.05 1.73
C GLY A 387 11.08 -4.11 0.66
N ASN A 388 12.27 -4.71 0.65
CA ASN A 388 12.66 -5.77 -0.28
C ASN A 388 12.10 -7.13 0.20
N ASN A 389 10.78 -7.24 0.16
CA ASN A 389 10.07 -8.42 0.69
C ASN A 389 10.32 -9.70 -0.10
N LEU A 390 10.74 -9.60 -1.37
CA LEU A 390 11.05 -10.77 -2.19
C LEU A 390 12.33 -11.46 -1.71
N ASP A 391 13.40 -10.72 -1.48
CA ASP A 391 14.65 -11.28 -0.98
C ASP A 391 14.53 -11.67 0.50
N ALA A 392 13.73 -10.92 1.28
CA ALA A 392 13.39 -11.35 2.64
C ALA A 392 12.73 -12.74 2.63
N ARG A 393 11.69 -12.94 1.82
CA ARG A 393 11.02 -14.24 1.68
C ARG A 393 12.00 -15.34 1.26
N ARG A 394 12.79 -15.08 0.20
CA ARG A 394 13.79 -16.05 -0.29
C ARG A 394 14.78 -16.44 0.82
N THR A 395 15.22 -15.48 1.61
CA THR A 395 16.15 -15.73 2.69
C THR A 395 15.51 -16.53 3.83
N TYR A 396 14.23 -16.23 4.17
CA TYR A 396 13.49 -17.08 5.12
C TYR A 396 13.24 -18.50 4.58
N ASP A 397 12.92 -18.65 3.29
CA ASP A 397 12.78 -19.96 2.65
C ASP A 397 14.10 -20.76 2.74
N ARG A 398 15.26 -20.11 2.61
CA ARG A 398 16.58 -20.73 2.80
C ARG A 398 16.79 -21.20 4.23
N ILE A 399 16.47 -20.38 5.24
CA ILE A 399 16.57 -20.79 6.65
C ILE A 399 15.75 -22.05 6.89
N LEU A 400 14.50 -22.06 6.40
CA LEU A 400 13.58 -23.18 6.62
C LEU A 400 14.01 -24.46 5.89
N LYS A 401 14.67 -24.34 4.75
CA LYS A 401 15.12 -25.45 3.91
C LYS A 401 16.49 -25.99 4.38
N GLU A 402 17.44 -25.09 4.60
CA GLU A 402 18.84 -25.45 4.88
C GLU A 402 19.05 -25.75 6.38
N PHE A 403 18.26 -25.12 7.27
CA PHE A 403 18.43 -25.16 8.71
C PHE A 403 17.09 -25.34 9.46
N PRO A 404 16.30 -26.38 9.17
CA PRO A 404 14.93 -26.53 9.69
C PRO A 404 14.83 -26.58 11.20
N ASP A 405 15.86 -27.10 11.88
CA ASP A 405 15.91 -27.31 13.33
C ASP A 405 16.67 -26.22 14.08
N SER A 406 17.11 -25.16 13.36
CA SER A 406 17.80 -24.04 13.98
C SER A 406 16.83 -23.16 14.78
N ALA A 407 17.34 -22.50 15.84
CA ALA A 407 16.54 -21.55 16.61
C ALA A 407 15.88 -20.44 15.73
N PRO A 408 16.57 -19.86 14.73
CA PRO A 408 15.97 -18.92 13.79
C PRO A 408 14.80 -19.45 12.96
N SER A 409 14.71 -20.76 12.72
CA SER A 409 13.66 -21.35 11.88
C SER A 409 12.25 -21.15 12.45
N GLY A 410 12.10 -21.10 13.77
CA GLY A 410 10.83 -20.83 14.44
C GLY A 410 10.28 -19.47 14.05
N ASP A 411 11.07 -18.43 14.22
CA ASP A 411 10.70 -17.06 13.84
C ASP A 411 10.58 -16.90 12.31
N ALA A 412 11.48 -17.52 11.55
CA ALA A 412 11.48 -17.45 10.09
C ALA A 412 10.17 -17.91 9.45
N ARG A 413 9.49 -18.92 10.02
CA ARG A 413 8.19 -19.41 9.54
C ARG A 413 7.15 -18.30 9.58
N PHE A 414 7.06 -17.57 10.68
CA PHE A 414 6.11 -16.47 10.81
C PHE A 414 6.51 -15.25 9.96
N GLN A 415 7.78 -14.87 9.99
CA GLN A 415 8.28 -13.71 9.24
C GLN A 415 8.18 -13.89 7.71
N ARG A 416 8.27 -15.13 7.25
CA ARG A 416 7.99 -15.49 5.86
C ARG A 416 6.54 -15.16 5.48
N LEU A 417 5.57 -15.47 6.34
CA LEU A 417 4.16 -15.11 6.11
C LEU A 417 3.97 -13.60 6.02
N VAL A 418 4.64 -12.85 6.89
CA VAL A 418 4.61 -11.38 6.86
C VAL A 418 5.16 -10.85 5.52
N SER A 419 6.24 -11.47 5.01
CA SER A 419 6.81 -11.11 3.71
C SER A 419 5.87 -11.45 2.55
N LEU A 420 5.21 -12.60 2.59
CA LEU A 420 4.18 -13.01 1.62
C LEU A 420 2.98 -12.05 1.61
N TYR A 421 2.55 -11.58 2.79
CA TYR A 421 1.50 -10.57 2.90
C TYR A 421 1.90 -9.24 2.23
N ALA A 422 3.12 -8.79 2.47
CA ALA A 422 3.63 -7.58 1.85
C ALA A 422 3.76 -7.69 0.32
N LEU A 423 4.04 -8.90 -0.18
CA LEU A 423 4.07 -9.24 -1.61
C LEU A 423 2.68 -9.43 -2.22
N LYS A 424 1.61 -9.40 -1.43
CA LYS A 424 0.24 -9.72 -1.85
C LYS A 424 0.13 -11.10 -2.50
N ASP A 425 0.86 -12.08 -1.97
CA ASP A 425 0.90 -13.44 -2.51
C ASP A 425 -0.47 -14.11 -2.43
N LYS A 426 -0.92 -14.67 -3.54
CA LYS A 426 -2.26 -15.28 -3.65
C LYS A 426 -2.43 -16.52 -2.77
N ASN A 427 -1.35 -17.22 -2.48
CA ASN A 427 -1.35 -18.47 -1.72
C ASN A 427 -1.20 -18.24 -0.21
N LEU A 428 -1.08 -16.98 0.24
CA LEU A 428 -0.80 -16.70 1.65
C LEU A 428 -1.82 -17.34 2.60
N ALA A 429 -3.10 -17.39 2.24
CA ALA A 429 -4.12 -18.00 3.09
C ALA A 429 -3.84 -19.47 3.36
N ALA A 430 -3.46 -20.24 2.31
CA ALA A 430 -3.09 -21.67 2.45
C ALA A 430 -1.77 -21.84 3.22
N GLU A 431 -0.79 -20.93 3.02
CA GLU A 431 0.47 -20.95 3.76
C GLU A 431 0.26 -20.68 5.26
N VAL A 432 -0.70 -19.81 5.59
CA VAL A 432 -1.09 -19.57 6.97
C VAL A 432 -1.75 -20.83 7.57
N ASP A 433 -2.60 -21.54 6.84
CA ASP A 433 -3.21 -22.78 7.32
C ASP A 433 -2.15 -23.83 7.65
N ALA A 434 -1.19 -24.04 6.76
CA ALA A 434 -0.04 -24.93 6.98
C ALA A 434 0.83 -24.50 8.18
N PHE A 435 0.95 -23.19 8.43
CA PHE A 435 1.66 -22.68 9.60
C PHE A 435 0.87 -22.98 10.89
N LEU A 436 -0.46 -22.76 10.89
CA LEU A 436 -1.32 -22.96 12.05
C LEU A 436 -1.40 -24.43 12.50
N GLU A 437 -1.16 -25.37 11.60
CA GLU A 437 -1.04 -26.80 11.94
C GLU A 437 0.20 -27.10 12.78
N LYS A 438 1.28 -26.35 12.59
CA LYS A 438 2.59 -26.61 13.17
C LYS A 438 2.91 -25.75 14.39
N THR A 439 2.33 -24.54 14.49
CA THR A 439 2.65 -23.64 15.62
C THR A 439 1.69 -23.86 16.79
N THR A 440 2.25 -23.94 17.99
CA THR A 440 1.49 -24.01 19.26
C THR A 440 1.45 -22.66 19.98
N ASN A 441 2.26 -21.69 19.53
CA ASN A 441 2.36 -20.36 20.14
C ASN A 441 1.07 -19.57 19.93
N PRO A 442 0.30 -19.22 21.00
CA PRO A 442 -0.99 -18.54 20.86
C PRO A 442 -0.89 -17.18 20.18
N LYS A 443 0.20 -16.43 20.47
CA LYS A 443 0.43 -15.10 19.89
C LYS A 443 0.68 -15.17 18.38
N GLU A 444 1.54 -16.09 17.94
CA GLU A 444 1.81 -16.29 16.52
C GLU A 444 0.57 -16.78 15.78
N ARG A 445 -0.21 -17.71 16.40
CA ARG A 445 -1.48 -18.17 15.82
C ARG A 445 -2.43 -17.00 15.57
N THR A 446 -2.60 -16.13 16.55
CA THR A 446 -3.46 -14.96 16.43
C THR A 446 -2.98 -14.01 15.34
N GLN A 447 -1.67 -13.72 15.28
CA GLN A 447 -1.08 -12.86 14.25
C GLN A 447 -1.20 -13.49 12.85
N ALA A 448 -0.98 -14.79 12.72
CA ALA A 448 -1.13 -15.49 11.44
C ALA A 448 -2.61 -15.50 10.97
N MET A 449 -3.55 -15.71 11.87
CA MET A 449 -4.98 -15.61 11.55
C MET A 449 -5.35 -14.19 11.10
N LEU A 450 -4.80 -13.15 11.73
CA LEU A 450 -4.99 -11.76 11.27
C LEU A 450 -4.45 -11.56 9.85
N LEU A 451 -3.26 -12.08 9.53
CA LEU A 451 -2.71 -12.03 8.17
C LEU A 451 -3.64 -12.72 7.17
N LYS A 452 -4.17 -13.89 7.52
CA LYS A 452 -5.12 -14.63 6.68
C LYS A 452 -6.40 -13.84 6.46
N ALA A 453 -7.02 -13.33 7.53
CA ALA A 453 -8.24 -12.55 7.46
C ALA A 453 -8.08 -11.31 6.57
N GLU A 454 -7.00 -10.53 6.79
CA GLU A 454 -6.67 -9.36 5.97
C GLU A 454 -6.42 -9.69 4.50
N THR A 455 -5.80 -10.83 4.24
CA THR A 455 -5.54 -11.29 2.88
C THR A 455 -6.83 -11.65 2.16
N LEU A 456 -7.67 -12.48 2.76
CA LEU A 456 -8.96 -12.86 2.21
C LEU A 456 -9.86 -11.63 2.00
N PHE A 457 -9.86 -10.72 2.96
CA PHE A 457 -10.61 -9.48 2.87
C PHE A 457 -10.17 -8.62 1.66
N LYS A 458 -8.86 -8.45 1.47
CA LYS A 458 -8.31 -7.70 0.32
C LYS A 458 -8.52 -8.41 -1.02
N GLN A 459 -8.63 -9.71 -1.02
CA GLN A 459 -8.94 -10.52 -2.22
C GLN A 459 -10.43 -10.51 -2.57
N GLY A 460 -11.29 -9.96 -1.69
CA GLY A 460 -12.74 -9.95 -1.86
C GLY A 460 -13.44 -11.24 -1.42
N ASP A 461 -12.71 -12.19 -0.83
CA ASP A 461 -13.30 -13.36 -0.18
C ASP A 461 -13.80 -12.99 1.21
N TYR A 462 -14.94 -12.27 1.22
CA TYR A 462 -15.54 -11.80 2.46
C TYR A 462 -16.12 -12.92 3.31
N ALA A 463 -16.59 -14.01 2.68
CA ALA A 463 -17.09 -15.18 3.39
C ALA A 463 -15.96 -15.90 4.14
N GLY A 464 -14.82 -16.12 3.49
CA GLY A 464 -13.64 -16.68 4.12
C GLY A 464 -13.06 -15.76 5.21
N ALA A 465 -12.92 -14.46 4.91
CA ALA A 465 -12.44 -13.47 5.87
C ALA A 465 -13.34 -13.41 7.11
N GLY A 466 -14.67 -13.40 6.94
CA GLY A 466 -15.64 -13.35 8.02
C GLY A 466 -15.47 -14.49 9.01
N LYS A 467 -15.33 -15.73 8.53
CA LYS A 467 -15.09 -16.91 9.39
C LYS A 467 -13.81 -16.79 10.21
N VAL A 468 -12.75 -16.23 9.62
CA VAL A 468 -11.48 -16.03 10.33
C VAL A 468 -11.60 -14.93 11.37
N TYR A 469 -12.26 -13.80 11.06
CA TYR A 469 -12.50 -12.71 12.02
C TYR A 469 -13.39 -13.18 13.18
N GLU A 470 -14.44 -13.96 12.92
CA GLU A 470 -15.28 -14.57 13.96
C GLU A 470 -14.46 -15.40 14.94
N GLY A 471 -13.58 -16.26 14.40
CA GLY A 471 -12.65 -17.05 15.22
C GLY A 471 -11.62 -16.20 15.98
N LEU A 472 -11.28 -15.02 15.49
CA LEU A 472 -10.38 -14.08 16.17
C LEU A 472 -11.07 -13.33 17.32
N ILE A 473 -12.31 -12.90 17.14
CA ILE A 473 -13.08 -12.14 18.15
C ILE A 473 -13.28 -12.93 19.44
N SER A 474 -13.41 -14.26 19.32
CA SER A 474 -13.55 -15.19 20.45
C SER A 474 -12.25 -15.42 21.23
N ARG A 475 -11.10 -14.90 20.74
CA ARG A 475 -9.79 -15.03 21.38
C ARG A 475 -9.47 -13.83 22.25
N GLU A 476 -8.43 -13.99 23.07
CA GLU A 476 -7.86 -12.85 23.79
C GLU A 476 -7.09 -11.95 22.82
N LEU A 477 -7.60 -10.74 22.63
CA LEU A 477 -7.03 -9.69 21.76
C LEU A 477 -6.92 -8.39 22.54
N ALA A 478 -5.95 -7.58 22.21
CA ALA A 478 -5.94 -6.17 22.63
C ALA A 478 -7.18 -5.45 22.07
N ASP A 479 -7.71 -4.48 22.82
CA ASP A 479 -8.98 -3.83 22.50
C ASP A 479 -9.01 -3.22 21.10
N ASP A 480 -7.94 -2.56 20.66
CA ASP A 480 -7.86 -1.99 19.30
C ASP A 480 -7.96 -3.05 18.21
N LEU A 481 -7.25 -4.18 18.38
CA LEU A 481 -7.30 -5.30 17.43
C LEU A 481 -8.66 -6.00 17.44
N ARG A 482 -9.28 -6.10 18.63
CA ARG A 482 -10.63 -6.66 18.78
C ARG A 482 -11.66 -5.77 18.11
N ALA A 483 -11.53 -4.45 18.27
CA ALA A 483 -12.39 -3.49 17.60
C ALA A 483 -12.27 -3.59 16.08
N ASP A 484 -11.04 -3.58 15.55
CA ASP A 484 -10.81 -3.72 14.11
C ASP A 484 -11.36 -5.04 13.56
N ALA A 485 -11.12 -6.16 14.27
CA ALA A 485 -11.61 -7.48 13.85
C ALA A 485 -13.14 -7.54 13.86
N LEU A 486 -13.80 -7.02 14.90
CA LEU A 486 -15.26 -7.00 15.02
C LEU A 486 -15.90 -6.11 13.95
N TYR A 487 -15.31 -4.95 13.69
CA TYR A 487 -15.76 -4.07 12.61
C TYR A 487 -15.68 -4.75 11.25
N LYS A 488 -14.55 -5.39 10.95
CA LYS A 488 -14.35 -6.09 9.67
C LYS A 488 -15.20 -7.34 9.54
N TYR A 489 -15.45 -8.05 10.65
CA TYR A 489 -16.39 -9.14 10.69
C TYR A 489 -17.80 -8.68 10.27
N ALA A 490 -18.30 -7.62 10.93
CA ALA A 490 -19.58 -7.03 10.59
C ALA A 490 -19.64 -6.58 9.13
N TRP A 491 -18.55 -6.01 8.64
CA TRP A 491 -18.44 -5.60 7.25
C TRP A 491 -18.49 -6.79 6.27
N CYS A 492 -17.81 -7.90 6.61
CA CYS A 492 -17.86 -9.13 5.81
C CYS A 492 -19.28 -9.70 5.73
N LEU A 493 -20.01 -9.69 6.83
CA LEU A 493 -21.41 -10.11 6.87
C LEU A 493 -22.29 -9.24 5.96
N ALA A 494 -22.12 -7.92 6.01
CA ALA A 494 -22.84 -7.01 5.12
C ALA A 494 -22.48 -7.26 3.64
N ALA A 495 -21.20 -7.47 3.34
CA ALA A 495 -20.73 -7.71 1.98
C ALA A 495 -21.18 -9.07 1.40
N THR A 496 -21.45 -10.05 2.27
CA THR A 496 -22.02 -11.35 1.87
C THR A 496 -23.55 -11.38 1.84
N GLY A 497 -24.20 -10.26 2.18
CA GLY A 497 -25.65 -10.09 2.14
C GLY A 497 -26.38 -10.51 3.42
N ASP A 498 -25.68 -10.91 4.48
CA ASP A 498 -26.28 -11.18 5.79
C ASP A 498 -26.39 -9.87 6.59
N HIS A 499 -27.29 -9.01 6.13
CA HIS A 499 -27.50 -7.69 6.73
C HIS A 499 -28.04 -7.73 8.17
N PRO A 500 -28.92 -8.66 8.56
CA PRO A 500 -29.35 -8.78 9.95
C PRO A 500 -28.19 -9.11 10.89
N ALA A 501 -27.35 -10.09 10.55
CA ALA A 501 -26.18 -10.44 11.35
C ALA A 501 -25.14 -9.30 11.36
N ALA A 502 -24.95 -8.61 10.23
CA ALA A 502 -24.09 -7.44 10.16
C ALA A 502 -24.54 -6.33 11.11
N ALA A 503 -25.84 -6.01 11.13
CA ALA A 503 -26.40 -5.00 12.03
C ALA A 503 -26.20 -5.39 13.51
N SER A 504 -26.32 -6.67 13.85
CA SER A 504 -26.05 -7.19 15.19
C SER A 504 -24.57 -7.02 15.54
N ALA A 505 -23.64 -7.42 14.67
CA ALA A 505 -22.20 -7.32 14.90
C ALA A 505 -21.73 -5.87 15.02
N TYR A 506 -22.30 -4.93 14.23
CA TYR A 506 -22.06 -3.50 14.41
C TYR A 506 -22.62 -2.98 15.76
N SER A 507 -23.75 -3.52 16.22
CA SER A 507 -24.28 -3.14 17.55
C SER A 507 -23.36 -3.59 18.68
N ASP A 508 -22.79 -4.79 18.57
CA ASP A 508 -21.78 -5.28 19.49
C ASP A 508 -20.52 -4.41 19.48
N PHE A 509 -20.08 -4.00 18.27
CA PHE A 509 -18.96 -3.06 18.14
C PHE A 509 -19.24 -1.73 18.85
N LEU A 510 -20.40 -1.12 18.58
CA LEU A 510 -20.77 0.18 19.14
C LEU A 510 -20.97 0.14 20.66
N THR A 511 -21.41 -1.01 21.18
CA THR A 511 -21.58 -1.23 22.62
C THR A 511 -20.23 -1.37 23.35
N LYS A 512 -19.31 -2.15 22.74
CA LYS A 512 -18.00 -2.42 23.34
C LYS A 512 -17.00 -1.29 23.13
N PHE A 513 -17.09 -0.59 22.00
CA PHE A 513 -16.12 0.42 21.57
C PHE A 513 -16.79 1.74 21.15
N PRO A 514 -17.59 2.39 22.01
CA PRO A 514 -18.38 3.56 21.64
C PRO A 514 -17.53 4.79 21.29
N ALA A 515 -16.31 4.87 21.80
CA ALA A 515 -15.38 5.98 21.55
C ALA A 515 -14.32 5.66 20.47
N HIS A 516 -14.40 4.50 19.83
CA HIS A 516 -13.43 4.13 18.80
C HIS A 516 -13.58 5.02 17.56
N LYS A 517 -12.46 5.31 16.88
CA LYS A 517 -12.43 6.13 15.64
C LYS A 517 -13.39 5.66 14.55
N LEU A 518 -13.72 4.37 14.50
CA LEU A 518 -14.66 3.78 13.54
C LEU A 518 -16.12 3.82 14.03
N ALA A 519 -16.43 4.38 15.21
CA ALA A 519 -17.78 4.31 15.78
C ALA A 519 -18.83 4.99 14.90
N VAL A 520 -18.54 6.16 14.35
CA VAL A 520 -19.47 6.83 13.43
C VAL A 520 -19.66 6.03 12.14
N THR A 521 -18.59 5.47 11.58
CA THR A 521 -18.66 4.64 10.37
C THR A 521 -19.41 3.33 10.65
N ALA A 522 -19.18 2.71 11.80
CA ALA A 522 -19.92 1.51 12.23
C ALA A 522 -21.41 1.79 12.39
N LEU A 523 -21.77 2.95 12.95
CA LEU A 523 -23.16 3.38 13.09
C LEU A 523 -23.82 3.58 11.72
N ALA A 524 -23.10 4.18 10.77
CA ALA A 524 -23.58 4.35 9.40
C ALA A 524 -23.75 3.00 8.69
N GLN A 525 -22.81 2.07 8.83
CA GLN A 525 -22.90 0.73 8.25
C GLN A 525 -24.02 -0.11 8.89
N ARG A 526 -24.27 0.07 10.19
CA ARG A 526 -25.41 -0.55 10.86
C ARG A 526 -26.74 -0.04 10.27
N ALA A 527 -26.84 1.27 10.11
CA ALA A 527 -28.03 1.88 9.50
C ALA A 527 -28.27 1.36 8.08
N LEU A 528 -27.22 1.30 7.27
CA LEU A 528 -27.31 0.72 5.92
C LEU A 528 -27.73 -0.75 5.94
N SER A 529 -27.15 -1.55 6.84
CA SER A 529 -27.51 -2.97 6.98
C SER A 529 -28.99 -3.14 7.40
N LYS A 530 -29.47 -2.28 8.30
CA LYS A 530 -30.89 -2.24 8.66
C LYS A 530 -31.78 -1.83 7.50
N GLN A 531 -31.34 -0.86 6.69
CA GLN A 531 -32.05 -0.42 5.47
C GLN A 531 -32.18 -1.56 4.45
N GLU A 532 -31.09 -2.28 4.19
CA GLU A 532 -31.11 -3.45 3.28
C GLU A 532 -31.99 -4.58 3.81
N SER A 533 -32.08 -4.74 5.12
CA SER A 533 -33.00 -5.66 5.79
C SER A 533 -34.45 -5.14 5.83
N LYS A 534 -34.73 -3.98 5.24
CA LYS A 534 -36.02 -3.28 5.26
C LYS A 534 -36.49 -2.88 6.66
N ALA A 535 -35.61 -2.86 7.63
CA ALA A 535 -35.89 -2.38 8.99
C ALA A 535 -35.78 -0.83 9.02
N PHE A 536 -36.64 -0.16 8.24
CA PHE A 536 -36.51 1.25 7.92
C PHE A 536 -36.57 2.18 9.13
N ASP A 537 -37.48 1.92 10.08
CA ASP A 537 -37.63 2.80 11.26
C ASP A 537 -36.36 2.78 12.11
N SER A 538 -35.80 1.61 12.36
CA SER A 538 -34.55 1.51 13.13
C SER A 538 -33.30 1.97 12.34
N ALA A 539 -33.35 1.97 11.01
CA ALA A 539 -32.32 2.59 10.18
C ALA A 539 -32.38 4.12 10.30
N ILE A 540 -33.57 4.68 10.27
CA ILE A 540 -33.82 6.13 10.45
C ILE A 540 -33.31 6.60 11.82
N GLU A 541 -33.57 5.82 12.91
CA GLU A 541 -33.05 6.13 14.25
C GLU A 541 -31.52 6.23 14.26
N ASP A 542 -30.82 5.30 13.60
CA ASP A 542 -29.37 5.33 13.49
C ASP A 542 -28.89 6.54 12.68
N PHE A 543 -29.55 6.86 11.55
CA PHE A 543 -29.23 8.05 10.75
C PHE A 543 -29.47 9.35 11.53
N ASP A 544 -30.52 9.44 12.34
CA ASP A 544 -30.77 10.58 13.21
C ASP A 544 -29.72 10.69 14.33
N ALA A 545 -29.29 9.57 14.86
CA ALA A 545 -28.19 9.54 15.83
C ALA A 545 -26.88 10.06 15.21
N ILE A 546 -26.58 9.73 13.93
CA ILE A 546 -25.43 10.25 13.23
C ILE A 546 -25.55 11.77 13.05
N ALA A 547 -26.69 12.25 12.55
CA ALA A 547 -26.92 13.67 12.31
C ALA A 547 -26.79 14.50 13.59
N THR A 548 -27.21 13.93 14.72
CA THR A 548 -27.17 14.61 16.03
C THR A 548 -25.77 14.57 16.66
N LYS A 549 -25.11 13.42 16.65
CA LYS A 549 -23.85 13.21 17.38
C LYS A 549 -22.60 13.59 16.58
N TYR A 550 -22.69 13.53 15.24
CA TYR A 550 -21.54 13.71 14.35
C TYR A 550 -21.84 14.70 13.20
N PRO A 551 -22.29 15.93 13.52
CA PRO A 551 -22.64 16.93 12.52
C PRO A 551 -21.42 17.29 11.66
N GLY A 552 -21.65 17.51 10.35
CA GLY A 552 -20.62 17.94 9.39
C GLY A 552 -19.68 16.82 8.91
N THR A 553 -19.85 15.57 9.36
CA THR A 553 -19.08 14.42 8.87
C THR A 553 -19.64 13.90 7.53
N LYS A 554 -18.84 13.07 6.84
CA LYS A 554 -19.29 12.37 5.63
C LYS A 554 -20.44 11.39 5.94
N GLU A 555 -20.41 10.79 7.11
CA GLU A 555 -21.48 9.91 7.59
C GLU A 555 -22.77 10.68 7.85
N HIS A 556 -22.70 11.96 8.28
CA HIS A 556 -23.88 12.83 8.40
C HIS A 556 -24.49 13.13 7.02
N GLU A 557 -23.66 13.46 6.03
CA GLU A 557 -24.11 13.65 4.66
C GLU A 557 -24.82 12.40 4.12
N LEU A 558 -24.18 11.22 4.26
CA LEU A 558 -24.75 9.93 3.89
C LEU A 558 -26.06 9.66 4.63
N ALA A 559 -26.09 9.91 5.93
CA ALA A 559 -27.28 9.67 6.76
C ALA A 559 -28.50 10.45 6.27
N LEU A 560 -28.32 11.73 5.95
CA LEU A 560 -29.40 12.56 5.38
C LEU A 560 -29.83 12.05 4.01
N GLN A 561 -28.86 11.67 3.16
CA GLN A 561 -29.16 11.13 1.84
C GLN A 561 -29.98 9.84 1.93
N GLN A 562 -29.50 8.86 2.70
CA GLN A 562 -30.17 7.56 2.80
C GLN A 562 -31.51 7.63 3.50
N LYS A 563 -31.63 8.45 4.55
CA LYS A 563 -32.90 8.71 5.24
C LYS A 563 -33.95 9.29 4.28
N ALA A 564 -33.56 10.26 3.43
CA ALA A 564 -34.45 10.83 2.43
C ALA A 564 -34.89 9.77 1.41
N LEU A 565 -33.98 8.90 0.96
CA LEU A 565 -34.30 7.80 0.05
C LEU A 565 -35.27 6.78 0.67
N ILE A 566 -35.12 6.47 1.96
CA ILE A 566 -36.07 5.61 2.70
C ILE A 566 -37.47 6.25 2.68
N PHE A 567 -37.58 7.54 2.98
CA PHE A 567 -38.85 8.23 2.93
C PHE A 567 -39.46 8.22 1.52
N GLY A 568 -38.62 8.35 0.49
CA GLY A 568 -39.06 8.23 -0.91
C GLY A 568 -39.63 6.83 -1.23
N GLN A 569 -38.97 5.77 -0.80
CA GLN A 569 -39.47 4.39 -0.93
C GLN A 569 -40.80 4.17 -0.21
N GLN A 570 -40.96 4.81 0.96
CA GLN A 570 -42.21 4.80 1.71
C GLN A 570 -43.29 5.75 1.18
N LYS A 571 -43.02 6.52 0.10
CA LYS A 571 -43.87 7.57 -0.46
C LYS A 571 -44.20 8.69 0.51
N LYS A 572 -43.38 8.88 1.54
CA LYS A 572 -43.47 10.00 2.49
C LYS A 572 -42.73 11.21 1.91
N TYR A 573 -43.34 11.83 0.87
CA TYR A 573 -42.70 12.90 0.09
C TYR A 573 -42.41 14.17 0.92
N PRO A 574 -43.26 14.59 1.85
CA PRO A 574 -42.95 15.76 2.70
C PRO A 574 -41.68 15.53 3.56
N GLU A 575 -41.58 14.37 4.19
CA GLU A 575 -40.39 14.01 5.02
C GLU A 575 -39.13 13.84 4.17
N MET A 576 -39.28 13.26 2.98
CA MET A 576 -38.19 13.16 2.00
C MET A 576 -37.67 14.55 1.61
N SER A 577 -38.59 15.46 1.26
CA SER A 577 -38.23 16.82 0.85
C SER A 577 -37.55 17.57 1.97
N GLN A 578 -38.09 17.55 3.19
CA GLN A 578 -37.47 18.20 4.35
C GLN A 578 -36.05 17.65 4.61
N THR A 579 -35.86 16.34 4.41
CA THR A 579 -34.54 15.71 4.66
C THR A 579 -33.52 16.10 3.59
N PHE A 580 -33.93 16.14 2.30
CA PHE A 580 -33.04 16.62 1.24
C PHE A 580 -32.73 18.13 1.35
N GLU A 581 -33.66 18.95 1.82
CA GLU A 581 -33.40 20.35 2.10
C GLU A 581 -32.36 20.51 3.20
N LYS A 582 -32.46 19.71 4.28
CA LYS A 582 -31.42 19.67 5.34
C LYS A 582 -30.07 19.24 4.79
N LEU A 583 -30.04 18.28 3.89
CA LEU A 583 -28.81 17.84 3.23
C LEU A 583 -28.16 18.97 2.44
N LEU A 584 -28.93 19.63 1.58
CA LEU A 584 -28.43 20.75 0.75
C LEU A 584 -27.99 21.96 1.59
N ALA A 585 -28.69 22.23 2.71
CA ALA A 585 -28.32 23.29 3.65
C ALA A 585 -27.03 22.98 4.40
N ALA A 586 -26.88 21.74 4.89
CA ALA A 586 -25.69 21.32 5.65
C ALA A 586 -24.48 21.08 4.74
N PHE A 587 -24.71 20.60 3.51
CA PHE A 587 -23.68 20.22 2.54
C PHE A 587 -23.95 20.82 1.15
N PRO A 588 -23.76 22.14 0.95
CA PRO A 588 -24.06 22.80 -0.32
C PRO A 588 -23.25 22.28 -1.52
N LYS A 589 -22.10 21.68 -1.26
CA LYS A 589 -21.21 21.09 -2.28
C LYS A 589 -21.28 19.56 -2.32
N SER A 590 -22.33 18.99 -1.79
CA SER A 590 -22.55 17.54 -1.78
C SER A 590 -22.52 16.96 -3.19
N ALA A 591 -21.87 15.84 -3.37
CA ALA A 591 -21.98 15.06 -4.61
C ALA A 591 -23.41 14.54 -4.84
N ALA A 592 -24.21 14.44 -3.77
CA ALA A 592 -25.63 14.07 -3.85
C ALA A 592 -26.56 15.24 -4.18
N ALA A 593 -26.05 16.47 -4.41
CA ALA A 593 -26.88 17.65 -4.66
C ALA A 593 -27.79 17.48 -5.90
N ALA A 594 -27.26 16.91 -6.98
CA ALA A 594 -28.05 16.63 -8.18
C ALA A 594 -29.21 15.65 -7.86
N GLN A 595 -28.90 14.59 -7.11
CA GLN A 595 -29.90 13.63 -6.66
C GLN A 595 -30.95 14.28 -5.76
N ALA A 596 -30.52 15.05 -4.78
CA ALA A 596 -31.44 15.77 -3.89
C ALA A 596 -32.36 16.70 -4.64
N ASN A 597 -31.84 17.53 -5.56
CA ASN A 597 -32.62 18.42 -6.38
C ASN A 597 -33.61 17.67 -7.30
N PHE A 598 -33.20 16.55 -7.87
CA PHE A 598 -34.07 15.70 -8.66
C PHE A 598 -35.27 15.20 -7.86
N TRP A 599 -35.03 14.66 -6.68
CA TRP A 599 -36.08 14.12 -5.81
C TRP A 599 -36.96 15.21 -5.20
N LEU A 600 -36.40 16.38 -4.88
CA LEU A 600 -37.19 17.56 -4.48
C LEU A 600 -38.13 18.01 -5.61
N GLY A 601 -37.60 18.10 -6.82
CA GLY A 601 -38.39 18.41 -7.97
C GLY A 601 -39.47 17.37 -8.29
N TRP A 602 -39.13 16.08 -8.12
CA TRP A 602 -40.08 14.99 -8.24
C TRP A 602 -41.19 15.09 -7.20
N ALA A 603 -40.82 15.27 -5.92
CA ALA A 603 -41.81 15.39 -4.85
C ALA A 603 -42.79 16.56 -5.08
N ALA A 604 -42.29 17.72 -5.50
CA ALA A 604 -43.09 18.86 -5.87
C ALA A 604 -44.05 18.54 -7.06
N PHE A 605 -43.53 17.84 -8.08
CA PHE A 605 -44.33 17.39 -9.23
C PHE A 605 -45.46 16.46 -8.80
N GLU A 606 -45.18 15.43 -7.96
CA GLU A 606 -46.21 14.51 -7.44
C GLU A 606 -47.28 15.23 -6.60
N GLN A 607 -46.88 16.28 -5.89
CA GLN A 607 -47.78 17.17 -5.14
C GLN A 607 -48.55 18.18 -6.05
N LYS A 608 -48.27 18.16 -7.36
CA LYS A 608 -48.80 19.08 -8.34
C LYS A 608 -48.36 20.54 -8.18
N ASP A 609 -47.30 20.76 -7.41
CA ASP A 609 -46.64 22.07 -7.37
C ASP A 609 -45.61 22.14 -8.51
N PHE A 610 -46.13 22.27 -9.74
CA PHE A 610 -45.29 22.28 -10.94
C PHE A 610 -44.36 23.49 -10.97
N LYS A 611 -44.79 24.60 -10.39
CA LYS A 611 -43.95 25.81 -10.31
C LYS A 611 -42.75 25.64 -9.43
N ALA A 612 -42.87 24.93 -8.30
CA ALA A 612 -41.73 24.61 -7.42
C ALA A 612 -40.87 23.46 -7.97
N ALA A 613 -41.48 22.54 -8.76
CA ALA A 613 -40.76 21.39 -9.33
C ALA A 613 -39.70 21.82 -10.36
N ILE A 614 -40.01 22.77 -11.22
CA ILE A 614 -39.18 23.18 -12.36
C ILE A 614 -37.76 23.60 -11.93
N PRO A 615 -37.53 24.58 -11.04
CA PRO A 615 -36.19 25.04 -10.70
C PRO A 615 -35.33 23.93 -10.05
N LYS A 616 -35.97 23.01 -9.33
CA LYS A 616 -35.26 21.86 -8.72
C LYS A 616 -34.83 20.85 -9.78
N LEU A 617 -35.70 20.55 -10.75
CA LEU A 617 -35.38 19.66 -11.86
C LEU A 617 -34.30 20.27 -12.78
N GLU A 618 -34.37 21.58 -13.02
CA GLU A 618 -33.33 22.30 -13.77
C GLU A 618 -32.00 22.26 -13.08
N ALA A 619 -31.96 22.45 -11.75
CA ALA A 619 -30.72 22.34 -10.95
C ALA A 619 -30.15 20.92 -11.03
N ALA A 620 -30.98 19.88 -10.93
CA ALA A 620 -30.55 18.49 -11.07
C ALA A 620 -29.94 18.21 -12.46
N ARG A 621 -30.63 18.70 -13.51
CA ARG A 621 -30.19 18.59 -14.92
C ARG A 621 -28.86 19.30 -15.17
N ALA A 622 -28.66 20.46 -14.56
CA ALA A 622 -27.44 21.25 -14.70
C ALA A 622 -26.26 20.63 -13.96
N GLN A 623 -26.50 20.03 -12.79
CA GLN A 623 -25.46 19.44 -11.96
C GLN A 623 -24.99 18.07 -12.46
N ASP A 624 -25.90 17.23 -12.95
CA ASP A 624 -25.59 15.91 -13.51
C ASP A 624 -26.52 15.60 -14.69
N ALA A 625 -26.14 16.10 -15.86
CA ALA A 625 -26.89 15.89 -17.09
C ALA A 625 -26.89 14.42 -17.57
N ALA A 626 -25.84 13.67 -17.24
CA ALA A 626 -25.72 12.27 -17.64
C ALA A 626 -26.74 11.39 -16.91
N GLN A 627 -26.94 11.61 -15.64
CA GLN A 627 -27.83 10.79 -14.81
C GLN A 627 -29.28 11.32 -14.80
N TYR A 628 -29.48 12.63 -14.75
CA TYR A 628 -30.77 13.24 -14.55
C TYR A 628 -31.31 14.02 -15.78
N GLY A 629 -30.46 14.28 -16.78
CA GLY A 629 -30.78 15.16 -17.89
C GLY A 629 -32.09 14.83 -18.57
N GLU A 630 -32.26 13.60 -19.04
CA GLU A 630 -33.46 13.15 -19.74
C GLU A 630 -34.69 13.15 -18.81
N ARG A 631 -34.52 12.55 -17.62
CA ARG A 631 -35.59 12.33 -16.65
C ARG A 631 -36.15 13.65 -16.09
N ALA A 632 -35.26 14.60 -15.83
CA ALA A 632 -35.64 15.94 -15.38
C ALA A 632 -36.30 16.73 -16.50
N SER A 633 -35.74 16.69 -17.72
CA SER A 633 -36.30 17.41 -18.87
C SER A 633 -37.73 16.97 -19.19
N LEU A 634 -37.98 15.66 -19.15
CA LEU A 634 -39.34 15.16 -19.34
C LEU A 634 -40.33 15.73 -18.30
N ARG A 635 -39.90 15.77 -17.02
CA ARG A 635 -40.79 16.31 -15.97
C ARG A 635 -40.94 17.81 -16.04
N ILE A 636 -39.93 18.52 -16.47
CA ILE A 636 -40.03 19.96 -16.75
C ILE A 636 -41.03 20.20 -17.86
N ILE A 637 -40.98 19.45 -18.94
CA ILE A 637 -41.95 19.51 -20.04
C ILE A 637 -43.37 19.22 -19.55
N LEU A 638 -43.54 18.14 -18.78
CA LEU A 638 -44.83 17.78 -18.16
C LEU A 638 -45.29 18.86 -17.18
N SER A 639 -44.41 19.48 -16.40
CA SER A 639 -44.78 20.57 -15.51
C SER A 639 -45.34 21.77 -16.27
N TYR A 640 -44.67 22.19 -17.34
CA TYR A 640 -45.11 23.26 -18.20
C TYR A 640 -46.39 22.87 -18.93
N TYR A 641 -46.53 21.63 -19.37
CA TYR A 641 -47.76 21.11 -20.01
C TYR A 641 -48.98 21.21 -19.07
N TYR A 642 -48.86 20.78 -17.81
CA TYR A 642 -49.94 20.89 -16.84
C TYR A 642 -50.23 22.31 -16.38
N MET A 643 -49.29 23.25 -16.58
CA MET A 643 -49.49 24.69 -16.39
C MET A 643 -50.04 25.38 -17.64
N GLU A 644 -50.25 24.69 -18.75
CA GLU A 644 -50.68 25.19 -20.06
C GLU A 644 -49.73 26.24 -20.65
N ASP A 645 -48.45 26.24 -20.24
CA ASP A 645 -47.40 27.14 -20.73
C ASP A 645 -46.83 26.61 -22.06
N ARG A 646 -47.46 27.01 -23.14
CA ARG A 646 -47.18 26.54 -24.51
C ARG A 646 -45.75 26.88 -24.96
N GLU A 647 -45.32 28.07 -24.68
CA GLU A 647 -44.02 28.58 -25.12
C GLU A 647 -42.90 27.80 -24.47
N SER A 648 -43.01 27.54 -23.17
CA SER A 648 -42.01 26.78 -22.41
C SER A 648 -42.02 25.31 -22.80
N VAL A 649 -43.20 24.69 -23.07
CA VAL A 649 -43.24 23.30 -23.59
C VAL A 649 -42.53 23.22 -24.92
N ALA A 650 -42.79 24.18 -25.86
CA ALA A 650 -42.13 24.16 -27.17
C ALA A 650 -40.61 24.31 -27.08
N ARG A 651 -40.15 25.20 -26.20
CA ARG A 651 -38.72 25.46 -25.97
C ARG A 651 -38.02 24.25 -25.39
N GLU A 652 -38.58 23.63 -24.36
CA GLU A 652 -38.02 22.47 -23.72
C GLU A 652 -38.08 21.20 -24.58
N ALA A 653 -39.20 21.01 -25.32
CA ALA A 653 -39.38 19.92 -26.25
C ALA A 653 -38.33 19.94 -27.39
N ALA A 654 -37.99 21.14 -27.90
CA ALA A 654 -36.98 21.30 -28.94
C ALA A 654 -35.57 20.86 -28.49
N ASN A 655 -35.29 20.89 -27.19
CA ASN A 655 -34.02 20.50 -26.60
C ASN A 655 -34.02 19.10 -25.96
N TYR A 656 -35.18 18.42 -25.99
CA TYR A 656 -35.33 17.10 -25.39
C TYR A 656 -34.59 16.03 -26.20
N LYS A 657 -33.70 15.26 -25.53
CA LYS A 657 -32.87 14.23 -26.15
C LYS A 657 -33.27 12.81 -25.78
N GLY A 658 -34.28 12.63 -24.97
CA GLY A 658 -34.69 11.36 -24.40
C GLY A 658 -35.64 10.53 -25.28
N GLY A 659 -35.56 10.68 -26.59
CA GLY A 659 -36.39 9.94 -27.51
C GLY A 659 -37.75 10.63 -27.75
N ASN A 660 -38.81 9.85 -27.98
CA ASN A 660 -40.15 10.39 -28.31
C ASN A 660 -40.83 10.94 -27.05
N LEU A 661 -41.38 12.13 -27.16
CA LEU A 661 -42.26 12.66 -26.12
C LEU A 661 -43.56 11.80 -26.04
N PRO A 662 -44.25 11.78 -24.89
CA PRO A 662 -45.57 11.19 -24.78
C PRO A 662 -46.51 11.73 -25.90
N ALA A 663 -47.27 10.79 -26.50
CA ALA A 663 -48.11 11.15 -27.65
C ALA A 663 -49.06 12.31 -27.34
N GLU A 664 -49.61 12.34 -26.13
CA GLU A 664 -50.53 13.42 -25.69
C GLU A 664 -49.85 14.80 -25.75
N ILE A 665 -48.61 14.91 -25.29
CA ILE A 665 -47.84 16.18 -25.34
C ILE A 665 -47.45 16.52 -26.76
N THR A 666 -47.08 15.53 -27.55
CA THR A 666 -46.71 15.72 -28.96
C THR A 666 -47.88 16.22 -29.76
N LEU A 667 -49.07 15.63 -29.57
CA LEU A 667 -50.30 16.05 -30.22
C LEU A 667 -50.72 17.47 -29.81
N TRP A 668 -50.66 17.75 -28.51
CA TRP A 668 -50.99 19.09 -27.98
C TRP A 668 -50.05 20.17 -28.54
N LEU A 669 -48.75 19.88 -28.55
CA LEU A 669 -47.72 20.80 -29.06
C LEU A 669 -47.88 21.02 -30.58
N ALA A 670 -48.12 19.94 -31.32
CA ALA A 670 -48.35 20.02 -32.77
C ALA A 670 -49.57 20.87 -33.12
N SER A 671 -50.65 20.74 -32.35
CA SER A 671 -51.84 21.62 -32.56
C SER A 671 -51.52 23.11 -32.43
N HIS A 672 -50.74 23.47 -31.38
CA HIS A 672 -50.33 24.86 -31.16
C HIS A 672 -49.39 25.39 -32.25
N LEU A 673 -48.46 24.52 -32.71
CA LEU A 673 -47.57 24.89 -33.82
C LEU A 673 -48.31 25.14 -35.12
N VAL A 674 -49.42 24.40 -35.33
CA VAL A 674 -50.35 24.69 -36.48
C VAL A 674 -51.05 26.04 -36.33
N ASP A 675 -51.52 26.34 -35.10
CA ASP A 675 -52.16 27.64 -34.80
C ASP A 675 -51.20 28.82 -34.99
N GLU A 676 -49.92 28.63 -34.66
CA GLU A 676 -48.86 29.62 -34.87
C GLU A 676 -48.39 29.71 -36.35
N GLY A 677 -48.84 28.84 -37.22
CA GLY A 677 -48.35 28.73 -38.58
C GLY A 677 -47.00 28.06 -38.79
N ASN A 678 -46.50 27.37 -37.78
CA ASN A 678 -45.21 26.68 -37.82
C ASN A 678 -45.37 25.24 -38.33
N TYR A 679 -45.89 25.11 -39.57
CA TYR A 679 -46.30 23.84 -40.16
C TYR A 679 -45.20 22.80 -40.29
N ALA A 680 -44.00 23.22 -40.58
CA ALA A 680 -42.86 22.32 -40.73
C ALA A 680 -42.50 21.59 -39.41
N LYS A 681 -42.58 22.30 -38.29
CA LYS A 681 -42.35 21.68 -36.99
C LYS A 681 -43.52 20.81 -36.54
N ALA A 682 -44.77 21.22 -36.87
CA ALA A 682 -45.96 20.43 -36.58
C ALA A 682 -45.92 19.11 -37.36
N GLU A 683 -45.58 19.13 -38.63
CA GLU A 683 -45.40 17.93 -39.46
C GLU A 683 -44.31 17.00 -38.85
N ALA A 684 -43.16 17.55 -38.51
CA ALA A 684 -42.04 16.79 -37.97
C ALA A 684 -42.42 16.06 -36.66
N LEU A 685 -43.31 16.62 -35.87
CA LEU A 685 -43.83 15.98 -34.65
C LEU A 685 -44.88 14.92 -34.92
N LEU A 686 -45.77 15.14 -35.88
CA LEU A 686 -46.92 14.28 -36.15
C LEU A 686 -46.57 13.09 -37.06
N LEU A 687 -45.65 13.28 -38.00
CA LEU A 687 -45.31 12.26 -39.01
C LEU A 687 -44.79 10.95 -38.38
N PRO A 688 -43.92 10.94 -37.36
CA PRO A 688 -43.53 9.70 -36.68
C PRO A 688 -44.68 8.97 -36.01
N LEU A 689 -45.64 9.70 -35.43
CA LEU A 689 -46.83 9.13 -34.81
C LEU A 689 -47.80 8.53 -35.85
N ALA A 690 -47.80 9.06 -37.07
CA ALA A 690 -48.65 8.57 -38.17
C ALA A 690 -48.32 7.14 -38.63
N ALA A 691 -47.12 6.63 -38.28
CA ALA A 691 -46.74 5.22 -38.47
C ALA A 691 -47.63 4.27 -37.63
N ASN A 692 -48.17 4.74 -36.49
CA ASN A 692 -49.17 4.03 -35.71
C ASN A 692 -50.51 4.78 -35.74
N PRO A 693 -51.42 4.46 -36.66
CA PRO A 693 -52.68 5.21 -36.84
C PRO A 693 -53.54 5.35 -35.59
N ALA A 694 -53.44 4.40 -34.66
CA ALA A 694 -54.20 4.45 -33.40
C ALA A 694 -53.67 5.51 -32.42
N ALA A 695 -52.45 6.04 -32.63
CA ALA A 695 -51.84 7.06 -31.76
C ALA A 695 -52.34 8.49 -32.12
N LEU A 696 -52.91 8.71 -33.31
CA LEU A 696 -53.37 10.01 -33.75
C LEU A 696 -54.89 10.16 -33.55
N THR A 697 -55.26 11.27 -32.95
CA THR A 697 -56.67 11.71 -32.89
C THR A 697 -57.13 12.25 -34.24
N PRO A 698 -58.42 12.35 -34.47
CA PRO A 698 -58.91 13.00 -35.68
C PRO A 698 -58.35 14.43 -35.89
N ASP A 699 -58.27 15.23 -34.83
CA ASP A 699 -57.69 16.57 -34.89
C ASP A 699 -56.18 16.55 -35.23
N ALA A 700 -55.44 15.53 -34.78
CA ALA A 700 -54.05 15.37 -35.17
C ALA A 700 -53.92 15.01 -36.66
N TRP A 701 -54.80 14.17 -37.17
CA TRP A 701 -54.84 13.86 -38.62
C TRP A 701 -55.09 15.09 -39.48
N ILE A 702 -56.06 15.94 -39.11
CA ILE A 702 -56.28 17.16 -39.91
C ILE A 702 -55.13 18.17 -39.74
N ASN A 703 -54.57 18.30 -38.54
CA ASN A 703 -53.39 19.15 -38.30
C ASN A 703 -52.18 18.71 -39.14
N LEU A 704 -51.94 17.39 -39.31
CA LEU A 704 -50.90 16.88 -40.20
C LEU A 704 -51.23 17.25 -41.65
N GLY A 705 -52.48 16.96 -42.12
CA GLY A 705 -52.89 17.26 -43.47
C GLY A 705 -52.80 18.75 -43.78
N GLU A 706 -53.33 19.64 -42.92
CA GLU A 706 -53.26 21.10 -43.08
C GLU A 706 -51.79 21.58 -43.10
N SER A 707 -50.91 21.01 -42.26
CA SER A 707 -49.49 21.33 -42.31
C SER A 707 -48.84 20.94 -43.63
N GLU A 708 -49.10 19.76 -44.13
CA GLU A 708 -48.60 19.28 -45.43
C GLU A 708 -49.15 20.12 -46.62
N ILE A 709 -50.41 20.50 -46.56
CA ILE A 709 -51.03 21.43 -47.56
C ILE A 709 -50.26 22.76 -47.57
N ARG A 710 -50.02 23.38 -46.39
CA ARG A 710 -49.34 24.65 -46.26
C ARG A 710 -47.86 24.59 -46.72
N LEU A 711 -47.24 23.41 -46.60
CA LEU A 711 -45.92 23.13 -47.12
C LEU A 711 -45.83 22.73 -48.56
N GLY A 712 -47.01 22.68 -49.25
CA GLY A 712 -47.10 22.29 -50.65
C GLY A 712 -47.00 20.83 -50.95
N LYS A 713 -47.06 19.96 -49.92
CA LYS A 713 -46.94 18.49 -49.98
C LYS A 713 -48.34 17.88 -50.19
N PHE A 714 -49.02 18.22 -51.32
CA PHE A 714 -50.42 17.88 -51.58
C PHE A 714 -50.66 16.39 -51.72
N LYS A 715 -49.68 15.60 -52.21
CA LYS A 715 -49.87 14.16 -52.34
C LYS A 715 -49.82 13.45 -50.96
N GLU A 716 -48.94 13.90 -50.11
CA GLU A 716 -48.77 13.40 -48.75
C GLU A 716 -49.97 13.73 -47.89
N ALA A 717 -50.51 14.94 -47.98
CA ALA A 717 -51.62 15.46 -47.22
C ALA A 717 -52.96 14.66 -47.44
N ARG A 718 -53.11 13.96 -48.58
CA ARG A 718 -54.30 13.20 -48.89
C ARG A 718 -54.61 12.13 -47.85
N GLY A 719 -53.66 11.29 -47.48
CA GLY A 719 -53.80 10.21 -46.47
C GLY A 719 -54.33 10.70 -45.12
N PRO A 720 -53.68 11.69 -44.49
CA PRO A 720 -54.16 12.33 -43.27
C PRO A 720 -55.54 12.90 -43.36
N VAL A 721 -55.89 13.67 -44.44
CA VAL A 721 -57.21 14.27 -44.64
C VAL A 721 -58.28 13.22 -44.83
N ASP A 722 -57.99 12.14 -45.57
CA ASP A 722 -58.94 11.03 -45.77
C ASP A 722 -59.29 10.35 -44.45
N LYS A 723 -58.28 10.12 -43.56
CA LYS A 723 -58.46 9.56 -42.20
C LYS A 723 -59.31 10.48 -41.31
N PHE A 724 -59.05 11.78 -41.37
CA PHE A 724 -59.92 12.75 -40.68
C PHE A 724 -61.38 12.71 -41.16
N LEU A 725 -61.56 12.74 -42.46
CA LEU A 725 -62.93 12.70 -43.08
C LEU A 725 -63.67 11.40 -42.71
N ALA A 726 -62.98 10.26 -42.69
CA ALA A 726 -63.52 8.99 -42.23
C ALA A 726 -64.02 9.01 -40.77
N ALA A 727 -63.47 9.84 -39.97
CA ALA A 727 -63.82 10.00 -38.54
C ALA A 727 -64.81 11.14 -38.30
N ALA A 728 -64.99 12.10 -39.25
CA ALA A 728 -65.83 13.27 -39.11
C ALA A 728 -67.35 12.85 -39.11
N ARG A 729 -68.10 13.20 -38.07
CA ARG A 729 -69.48 12.81 -37.85
C ARG A 729 -70.44 13.99 -37.92
N ASP A 730 -69.96 15.17 -37.53
CA ASP A 730 -70.77 16.35 -37.57
C ASP A 730 -70.50 17.22 -38.84
N PRO A 731 -71.47 18.08 -39.29
CA PRO A 731 -71.34 18.86 -40.52
C PRO A 731 -70.12 19.83 -40.50
N ALA A 732 -69.79 20.43 -39.35
CA ALA A 732 -68.69 21.41 -39.26
C ALA A 732 -67.30 20.73 -39.40
N THR A 733 -67.13 19.61 -38.70
CA THR A 733 -65.90 18.80 -38.81
C THR A 733 -65.75 18.24 -40.23
N ARG A 734 -66.80 17.76 -40.81
CA ARG A 734 -66.80 17.26 -42.20
C ARG A 734 -66.48 18.39 -43.20
N ALA A 735 -67.04 19.55 -43.03
CA ALA A 735 -66.72 20.72 -43.86
C ALA A 735 -65.25 21.11 -43.81
N ARG A 736 -64.62 21.09 -42.60
CA ARG A 736 -63.19 21.33 -42.46
C ARG A 736 -62.36 20.32 -43.26
N GLY A 737 -62.63 19.05 -43.15
CA GLY A 737 -61.91 18.03 -43.91
C GLY A 737 -62.11 18.12 -45.40
N LEU A 738 -63.33 18.40 -45.87
CA LEU A 738 -63.64 18.66 -47.30
C LEU A 738 -62.93 19.91 -47.82
N MET A 739 -62.81 20.97 -47.00
CA MET A 739 -61.99 22.16 -47.33
C MET A 739 -60.55 21.79 -47.59
N ALA A 740 -59.94 21.00 -46.71
CA ALA A 740 -58.59 20.51 -46.89
C ALA A 740 -58.44 19.64 -48.15
N SER A 741 -59.41 18.77 -48.40
CA SER A 741 -59.49 17.94 -49.63
C SER A 741 -59.56 18.77 -50.89
N ALA A 742 -60.38 19.81 -50.89
CA ALA A 742 -60.52 20.77 -52.04
C ALA A 742 -59.19 21.49 -52.28
N GLN A 743 -58.46 21.90 -51.20
CA GLN A 743 -57.16 22.51 -51.33
C GLN A 743 -56.12 21.57 -51.90
N ILE A 744 -56.16 20.29 -51.52
CA ILE A 744 -55.31 19.26 -52.10
C ILE A 744 -55.53 19.13 -53.59
N HIS A 745 -56.82 18.97 -54.04
CA HIS A 745 -57.11 18.83 -55.42
C HIS A 745 -56.71 20.08 -56.21
N LEU A 746 -56.93 21.26 -55.66
CA LEU A 746 -56.52 22.53 -56.30
C LEU A 746 -55.00 22.59 -56.46
N GLY A 747 -54.23 22.23 -55.37
CA GLY A 747 -52.77 22.20 -55.38
C GLY A 747 -52.17 21.18 -56.34
N MET A 748 -52.87 20.06 -56.55
CA MET A 748 -52.55 19.03 -57.57
C MET A 748 -53.03 19.42 -59.01
N LYS A 749 -53.54 20.61 -59.17
CA LYS A 749 -54.08 21.11 -60.42
C LYS A 749 -55.35 20.39 -60.95
N ASN A 750 -56.00 19.67 -60.11
CA ASN A 750 -57.25 19.01 -60.38
C ASN A 750 -58.42 19.92 -60.03
N SER A 751 -58.57 21.00 -60.78
CA SER A 751 -59.54 22.10 -60.48
C SER A 751 -61.04 21.67 -60.67
N ALA A 752 -61.31 20.67 -61.45
CA ALA A 752 -62.63 20.12 -61.60
C ALA A 752 -63.15 19.38 -60.35
N GLU A 753 -62.30 18.47 -59.84
CA GLU A 753 -62.58 17.71 -58.61
C GLU A 753 -62.58 18.68 -57.40
N ALA A 754 -61.62 19.66 -57.33
CA ALA A 754 -61.64 20.68 -56.30
C ALA A 754 -63.01 21.42 -56.30
N GLY A 755 -63.57 21.76 -57.48
CA GLY A 755 -64.89 22.41 -57.64
C GLY A 755 -66.01 21.56 -57.04
N THR A 756 -66.05 20.28 -57.36
CA THR A 756 -67.09 19.37 -56.82
C THR A 756 -66.99 19.30 -55.25
N VAL A 757 -65.80 19.18 -54.74
CA VAL A 757 -65.58 19.06 -53.28
C VAL A 757 -65.93 20.37 -52.55
N VAL A 758 -65.61 21.56 -53.10
CA VAL A 758 -65.99 22.83 -52.46
C VAL A 758 -67.46 23.11 -52.50
N GLU A 759 -68.13 22.60 -53.53
CA GLU A 759 -69.61 22.67 -53.58
C GLU A 759 -70.25 21.80 -52.51
N GLU A 760 -69.66 20.60 -52.22
CA GLU A 760 -70.12 19.76 -51.12
C GLU A 760 -69.94 20.46 -49.77
N VAL A 761 -68.77 21.21 -49.57
CA VAL A 761 -68.57 22.06 -48.38
C VAL A 761 -69.71 23.10 -48.25
N LEU A 762 -70.04 23.80 -49.28
CA LEU A 762 -71.04 24.84 -49.26
C LEU A 762 -72.44 24.30 -49.02
N LEU A 763 -72.74 23.08 -49.49
CA LEU A 763 -74.01 22.38 -49.21
C LEU A 763 -74.21 22.05 -47.75
N LEU A 764 -73.10 21.84 -47.01
CA LEU A 764 -73.16 21.65 -45.55
C LEU A 764 -73.52 22.95 -44.80
N GLN A 765 -73.61 24.09 -45.48
CA GLN A 765 -73.92 25.42 -44.92
C GLN A 765 -72.97 25.79 -43.67
N PRO A 766 -71.67 25.72 -43.84
CA PRO A 766 -70.80 26.12 -42.73
C PRO A 766 -71.09 27.60 -42.37
N GLU A 767 -70.90 27.91 -41.06
CA GLU A 767 -71.13 29.24 -40.53
C GLU A 767 -69.81 30.06 -40.41
N GLY A 768 -69.89 31.36 -40.28
CA GLY A 768 -68.81 32.27 -39.92
C GLY A 768 -67.61 32.22 -40.86
N ARG A 769 -66.44 32.09 -40.29
CA ARG A 769 -65.13 32.06 -40.99
C ARG A 769 -65.05 30.88 -41.98
N LEU A 770 -65.54 29.74 -41.63
CA LEU A 770 -65.40 28.53 -42.46
C LEU A 770 -66.20 28.71 -43.79
N ASN A 771 -67.33 29.35 -43.73
CA ASN A 771 -68.10 29.70 -44.94
C ASN A 771 -67.36 30.69 -45.86
N ALA A 772 -66.72 31.73 -45.18
CA ALA A 772 -65.98 32.73 -45.91
C ALA A 772 -64.73 32.14 -46.58
N GLU A 773 -63.98 31.24 -45.89
CA GLU A 773 -62.84 30.53 -46.45
C GLU A 773 -63.26 29.58 -47.58
N ALA A 774 -64.38 28.86 -47.44
CA ALA A 774 -64.93 28.02 -48.52
C ALA A 774 -65.24 28.83 -49.78
N ARG A 775 -65.85 30.01 -49.65
CA ARG A 775 -66.11 30.94 -50.75
C ARG A 775 -64.86 31.48 -51.41
N ILE A 776 -63.79 31.78 -50.57
CA ILE A 776 -62.46 32.17 -51.11
C ILE A 776 -61.87 31.00 -51.90
N LEU A 777 -61.95 29.79 -51.38
CA LEU A 777 -61.42 28.59 -52.08
C LEU A 777 -62.22 28.32 -53.34
N GLN A 778 -63.55 28.49 -53.32
CA GLN A 778 -64.39 28.40 -54.50
C GLN A 778 -63.93 29.39 -55.59
N GLY A 779 -63.65 30.65 -55.19
CA GLY A 779 -63.06 31.66 -56.09
C GLY A 779 -61.69 31.28 -56.64
N ASP A 780 -60.79 30.73 -55.80
CA ASP A 780 -59.46 30.25 -56.22
C ASP A 780 -59.57 29.10 -57.25
N ILE A 781 -60.50 28.19 -57.04
CA ILE A 781 -60.82 27.08 -57.95
C ILE A 781 -61.39 27.56 -59.28
N LEU A 782 -62.39 28.44 -59.26
CA LEU A 782 -62.98 29.07 -60.45
C LEU A 782 -61.93 29.83 -61.25
N LEU A 783 -61.01 30.49 -60.55
CA LEU A 783 -59.96 31.22 -61.26
C LEU A 783 -58.95 30.24 -61.92
N ALA A 784 -58.70 29.08 -61.29
CA ALA A 784 -57.86 28.02 -61.86
C ALA A 784 -58.51 27.34 -63.06
N GLN A 785 -59.83 27.30 -63.08
CA GLN A 785 -60.64 26.84 -64.23
C GLN A 785 -60.75 27.89 -65.36
N GLY A 786 -60.13 29.10 -65.16
CA GLY A 786 -60.23 30.19 -66.16
C GLY A 786 -61.50 31.06 -66.07
N ASN A 787 -62.39 30.78 -65.13
CA ASN A 787 -63.62 31.53 -64.95
C ASN A 787 -63.52 32.72 -64.02
N ALA A 788 -62.79 33.75 -64.45
CA ALA A 788 -62.39 34.90 -63.62
C ALA A 788 -63.63 35.68 -63.14
N ASP A 789 -64.69 35.81 -63.90
CA ASP A 789 -65.88 36.55 -63.51
C ASP A 789 -66.70 35.82 -62.39
N ALA A 790 -66.85 34.52 -62.52
CA ALA A 790 -67.45 33.73 -61.43
C ALA A 790 -66.61 33.69 -60.19
N ALA A 791 -65.31 33.65 -60.33
CA ALA A 791 -64.36 33.74 -59.19
C ALA A 791 -64.49 35.05 -58.43
N ALA A 792 -64.57 36.15 -59.15
CA ALA A 792 -64.76 37.49 -58.54
C ALA A 792 -66.05 37.55 -57.73
N ARG A 793 -67.16 37.00 -58.25
CA ARG A 793 -68.45 36.95 -57.53
C ARG A 793 -68.33 36.10 -56.25
N ALA A 794 -67.67 34.96 -56.30
CA ALA A 794 -67.47 34.12 -55.16
C ALA A 794 -66.67 34.87 -54.04
N TYR A 795 -65.64 35.61 -54.42
CA TYR A 795 -64.87 36.43 -53.45
C TYR A 795 -65.72 37.59 -52.91
N MET A 796 -66.49 38.27 -53.75
CA MET A 796 -67.37 39.38 -53.30
C MET A 796 -68.46 38.92 -52.33
N THR A 797 -68.95 37.69 -52.49
CA THR A 797 -69.90 37.11 -51.55
C THR A 797 -69.32 37.10 -50.11
N VAL A 798 -68.10 36.89 -49.97
CA VAL A 798 -67.43 36.92 -48.65
C VAL A 798 -67.56 38.29 -47.99
N ALA A 799 -67.33 39.37 -48.73
CA ALA A 799 -67.49 40.74 -48.27
C ALA A 799 -68.91 41.15 -47.88
N VAL A 800 -69.92 40.38 -48.38
CA VAL A 800 -71.29 40.58 -47.99
C VAL A 800 -71.68 39.76 -46.75
N LEU A 801 -71.15 38.54 -46.63
CA LEU A 801 -71.49 37.60 -45.58
C LEU A 801 -70.73 37.80 -44.27
N LEU A 802 -69.51 38.35 -44.36
CA LEU A 802 -68.65 38.43 -43.20
C LEU A 802 -67.90 39.75 -43.16
N ASP A 803 -67.90 40.44 -42.04
CA ASP A 803 -67.05 41.60 -41.76
C ASP A 803 -65.94 41.20 -40.77
N ASP A 804 -64.93 40.52 -41.31
CA ASP A 804 -63.75 40.03 -40.52
C ASP A 804 -62.47 40.69 -41.00
N PRO A 805 -61.77 41.42 -40.15
CA PRO A 805 -60.58 42.17 -40.54
C PRO A 805 -59.38 41.28 -41.04
N ALA A 806 -59.41 39.97 -40.85
CA ALA A 806 -58.38 39.06 -41.35
C ALA A 806 -58.77 38.41 -42.72
N ILE A 807 -60.05 38.19 -42.97
CA ILE A 807 -60.54 37.43 -44.12
C ILE A 807 -61.11 38.36 -45.21
N THR A 808 -61.98 39.28 -44.84
CA THR A 808 -62.74 40.13 -45.80
C THR A 808 -61.79 41.00 -46.64
N PRO A 809 -60.69 41.61 -46.13
CA PRO A 809 -59.78 42.38 -46.97
C PRO A 809 -59.11 41.53 -48.05
N ARG A 810 -58.74 40.28 -47.68
CA ARG A 810 -58.12 39.30 -48.62
C ARG A 810 -59.14 38.93 -49.74
N ALA A 811 -60.38 38.69 -49.38
CA ALA A 811 -61.44 38.39 -50.35
C ALA A 811 -61.68 39.57 -51.31
N LEU A 812 -61.76 40.79 -50.82
CA LEU A 812 -61.90 42.01 -51.62
C LEU A 812 -60.71 42.24 -52.58
N GLN A 813 -59.52 42.01 -52.13
CA GLN A 813 -58.31 42.11 -52.97
C GLN A 813 -58.33 41.05 -54.07
N LYS A 814 -58.65 39.79 -53.74
CA LYS A 814 -58.77 38.69 -54.70
C LYS A 814 -59.93 38.97 -55.70
N ALA A 815 -61.02 39.54 -55.24
CA ALA A 815 -62.18 39.93 -56.15
C ALA A 815 -61.74 40.97 -57.16
N ALA A 816 -61.04 41.99 -56.73
CA ALA A 816 -60.51 43.05 -57.61
C ALA A 816 -59.56 42.49 -58.66
N ASP A 817 -58.66 41.60 -58.25
CA ASP A 817 -57.68 40.97 -59.12
C ASP A 817 -58.38 40.05 -60.15
N ALA A 818 -59.43 39.32 -59.73
CA ALA A 818 -60.22 38.43 -60.57
C ALA A 818 -61.06 39.25 -61.58
N TYR A 819 -61.75 40.38 -61.19
CA TYR A 819 -62.45 41.30 -62.10
C TYR A 819 -61.44 41.91 -63.08
N GLY A 820 -60.22 42.23 -62.66
CA GLY A 820 -59.21 42.74 -63.60
C GLY A 820 -58.79 41.73 -64.63
N ARG A 821 -58.73 40.39 -64.32
CA ARG A 821 -58.55 39.32 -65.28
C ARG A 821 -59.73 39.04 -66.17
N ALA A 822 -60.95 39.30 -65.70
CA ALA A 822 -62.18 39.25 -66.46
C ALA A 822 -62.46 40.54 -67.35
N ASN A 823 -61.48 41.44 -67.37
CA ASN A 823 -61.54 42.70 -68.03
C ASN A 823 -62.72 43.65 -67.60
N ASN A 824 -63.21 43.42 -66.39
CA ASN A 824 -64.30 44.18 -65.74
C ASN A 824 -63.71 45.22 -64.81
N ARG A 825 -63.12 46.31 -65.38
CA ARG A 825 -62.42 47.39 -64.62
C ARG A 825 -63.35 48.11 -63.64
N PHE A 826 -64.62 48.27 -63.97
CA PHE A 826 -65.49 49.03 -63.06
C PHE A 826 -65.79 48.28 -61.76
N GLU A 827 -66.08 46.99 -61.77
CA GLU A 827 -66.29 46.20 -60.54
C GLU A 827 -64.94 45.97 -59.83
N ALA A 828 -63.80 45.89 -60.54
CA ALA A 828 -62.48 45.82 -59.91
C ALA A 828 -62.16 47.08 -59.05
N GLU A 829 -62.43 48.27 -59.63
CA GLU A 829 -62.19 49.52 -58.88
C GLU A 829 -63.17 49.66 -57.71
N LYS A 830 -64.39 49.23 -57.83
CA LYS A 830 -65.38 49.25 -56.75
C LYS A 830 -64.96 48.35 -55.62
N ALA A 831 -64.48 47.13 -55.86
CA ALA A 831 -63.92 46.22 -54.84
C ALA A 831 -62.70 46.88 -54.14
N LEU A 832 -61.78 47.46 -54.88
CA LEU A 832 -60.66 48.23 -54.29
C LEU A 832 -61.09 49.45 -53.47
N ALA A 833 -62.14 50.16 -53.92
CA ALA A 833 -62.67 51.26 -53.16
C ALA A 833 -63.30 50.82 -51.86
N GLN A 834 -64.00 49.71 -51.82
CA GLN A 834 -64.56 49.11 -50.64
C GLN A 834 -63.46 48.62 -49.69
N LEU A 835 -62.37 48.00 -50.22
CA LEU A 835 -61.22 47.60 -49.44
C LEU A 835 -60.52 48.77 -48.74
N ARG A 836 -60.28 49.86 -49.49
CA ARG A 836 -59.66 51.05 -48.92
C ARG A 836 -60.51 51.79 -47.90
N GLN A 837 -61.80 51.79 -48.10
CA GLN A 837 -62.73 52.41 -47.17
C GLN A 837 -62.94 51.67 -45.89
N LYS A 838 -63.07 50.36 -45.93
CA LYS A 838 -63.34 49.54 -44.75
C LYS A 838 -62.10 49.06 -44.05
N TYR A 839 -60.96 48.78 -44.79
CA TYR A 839 -59.76 48.20 -44.25
C TYR A 839 -58.50 49.02 -44.70
N PRO A 840 -58.38 50.27 -44.30
CA PRO A 840 -57.30 51.16 -44.77
C PRO A 840 -55.88 50.70 -44.38
N ASP A 841 -55.75 49.96 -43.31
CA ASP A 841 -54.47 49.46 -42.83
C ASP A 841 -54.01 48.15 -43.51
N PHE A 842 -54.91 47.48 -44.23
CA PHE A 842 -54.53 46.20 -44.88
C PHE A 842 -53.45 46.38 -45.96
N GLN A 843 -53.48 47.54 -46.72
CA GLN A 843 -52.46 47.83 -47.73
C GLN A 843 -51.11 48.26 -47.15
N LYS A 844 -51.07 48.71 -45.88
CA LYS A 844 -49.82 49.07 -45.21
C LYS A 844 -49.04 47.84 -44.71
N SER A 845 -49.79 46.81 -44.39
CA SER A 845 -49.20 45.55 -43.86
C SER A 845 -48.74 44.56 -44.96
N SER A 846 -49.16 44.78 -46.22
CA SER A 846 -48.87 43.87 -47.36
C SER A 846 -47.57 44.24 -48.11
N LYS A 847 -46.70 45.17 -47.63
CA LYS A 847 -45.34 45.31 -48.14
C LYS A 847 -44.46 44.23 -47.60
N PRO A 848 -43.77 43.49 -48.46
CA PRO A 848 -42.82 42.48 -47.96
C PRO A 848 -41.77 43.17 -47.06
N PRO A 849 -41.30 42.49 -45.98
CA PRO A 849 -40.27 43.05 -45.15
C PRO A 849 -39.03 43.33 -46.02
N LYS A 850 -38.49 44.55 -45.96
CA LYS A 850 -37.26 44.88 -46.63
C LYS A 850 -36.22 43.95 -46.09
N THR A 851 -35.73 43.03 -46.88
CA THR A 851 -34.46 42.27 -46.59
C THR A 851 -33.38 43.30 -46.43
N LYS A 852 -32.89 43.51 -45.20
CA LYS A 852 -31.63 44.20 -44.99
C LYS A 852 -30.51 43.34 -45.59
N PRO A 853 -29.49 43.97 -46.22
CA PRO A 853 -28.41 43.31 -46.91
C PRO A 853 -27.53 42.48 -45.99
#